data_fdff438dd7c00de8972a88ba1bfa462c
#
_entry.id   fdff438dd7c00de8972a88ba1bfa462c
#
_cell.length_a   1.000
_cell.length_b   1.000
_cell.length_c   1.000
_cell.angle_alpha   90.00
_cell.angle_beta   90.00
_cell.angle_gamma   90.00
#
_symmetry.space_group_name_H-M   'P 1'
#
loop_
_entity.id
_entity.type
_entity.pdbx_description
1 polymer ?
#
loop_
_entity_poly.entity_id
_entity_poly.type
_entity_poly.pdbx_seq_one_letter_code
_entity_poly.pdbx_strand_id
1 'polypeptide(L)'
;MNNINLKSKHRHFLINTFCLMIGITSATLLFQWVLHEFSYDRFHEDGDHIYRLVSVDKATGVRHSAAVCQLRYDLPDAVPQVEECVSVISHYSSNYNPYTVRDMERNESFSVTALKTSDNFFKVFTYPVVEGELHHVLQPNEAAISSEMARKLYGGSALGQPLACSYMFHETVYTIALVVDVPSNTHLPFEVVVPLSSGELNLYRNITENQNIYVKLRENALFSKTEMKRLANIQVEKYDTQAWLEFQPLYDIHLHTDFTDRNSVGNGNASYVWIIIFGILLIVAVTVVNCATLDVSYSVRQTKNRVVKRVLGCSEFRIFSGNMMENTLITLVAMAFSLLLVWLLLSAFQSWIGVPVQLRFDKYLLVFCLALLVLLPLASSLFGQYCLRSVAFADVLKGKMRHLKGIQISNASSMFQVGISSLTAVFTVVMLLQLSFMRHADKGVDVSNIVSINSLVTPCYKVASIRNELMKNPNIQSVGLCIGDFSAPQGSTSNVKWQGKAEGDDVVLQCLTTDGYFQEMVGMELLAGDYLSKDLDVDVYFEGTYEGNYQYVINESAAKAMGWSPEEAVGKEISNTTAGKIVGVVKDFHFADMRNAIGPLIMYYFPENLPNIMVKIAPENRQQTLSYIQETIRSINYADVFSYSFLGEKELYHEERQVGHLSLLYFLAAMLLSLFGFFGVISYHLHQEEVNMAVRKVYGATNREVMAHYLKIKLRLYVLPILVATAVSVYFSLHWLQNFAYHVSVPLVLTVGLVSIFTAFVLLSLITSGVVQSVCSQKITDVLQK
;
A
#
# COMPACT_ATOMS: atom_id res chain seq x y z
N MET A 1 5.06 -54.28 -18.35
CA MET A 1 4.14 -53.17 -18.67
C MET A 1 3.57 -52.46 -17.43
N ASN A 2 3.18 -53.18 -16.38
CA ASN A 2 2.58 -52.52 -15.18
C ASN A 2 3.52 -51.55 -14.44
N ASN A 3 4.82 -51.85 -14.29
CA ASN A 3 5.76 -50.98 -13.56
C ASN A 3 6.08 -49.67 -14.27
N ILE A 4 6.06 -49.61 -15.61
CA ILE A 4 6.32 -48.38 -16.38
C ILE A 4 5.10 -47.45 -16.30
N ASN A 5 3.89 -48.00 -16.32
CA ASN A 5 2.66 -47.25 -16.17
C ASN A 5 2.50 -46.65 -14.77
N LEU A 6 2.89 -47.39 -13.73
CA LEU A 6 2.86 -46.88 -12.35
C LEU A 6 3.85 -45.71 -12.14
N LYS A 7 5.09 -45.82 -12.61
CA LYS A 7 6.09 -44.72 -12.53
C LYS A 7 5.64 -43.47 -13.29
N SER A 8 5.00 -43.62 -14.46
CA SER A 8 4.47 -42.49 -15.22
C SER A 8 3.30 -41.82 -14.51
N LYS A 9 2.41 -42.58 -13.88
CA LYS A 9 1.27 -42.07 -13.11
C LYS A 9 1.72 -41.28 -11.86
N HIS A 10 2.69 -41.82 -11.11
CA HIS A 10 3.25 -41.12 -9.94
C HIS A 10 3.93 -39.81 -10.32
N ARG A 11 4.70 -39.79 -11.42
CA ARG A 11 5.37 -38.58 -11.89
C ARG A 11 4.36 -37.50 -12.31
N HIS A 12 3.30 -37.87 -13.02
CA HIS A 12 2.22 -36.95 -13.38
C HIS A 12 1.53 -36.36 -12.13
N PHE A 13 1.16 -37.24 -11.19
CA PHE A 13 0.55 -36.85 -9.94
C PHE A 13 1.41 -35.83 -9.18
N LEU A 14 2.70 -36.12 -9.00
CA LEU A 14 3.61 -35.22 -8.26
C LEU A 14 3.79 -33.87 -8.94
N ILE A 15 4.02 -33.82 -10.25
CA ILE A 15 4.22 -32.55 -10.99
C ILE A 15 2.95 -31.74 -10.97
N ASN A 16 1.79 -32.36 -11.21
CA ASN A 16 0.52 -31.62 -11.21
C ASN A 16 0.16 -31.10 -9.82
N THR A 17 0.33 -31.91 -8.76
CA THR A 17 0.15 -31.50 -7.37
C THR A 17 1.06 -30.32 -7.02
N PHE A 18 2.33 -30.36 -7.43
CA PHE A 18 3.30 -29.29 -7.15
C PHE A 18 2.92 -27.97 -7.87
N CYS A 19 2.54 -28.05 -9.14
CA CYS A 19 2.06 -26.87 -9.88
C CYS A 19 0.80 -26.28 -9.26
N LEU A 20 -0.18 -27.11 -8.91
CA LEU A 20 -1.39 -26.67 -8.21
C LEU A 20 -1.07 -26.05 -6.86
N MET A 21 -0.17 -26.64 -6.10
CA MET A 21 0.25 -26.13 -4.79
C MET A 21 0.82 -24.72 -4.90
N ILE A 22 1.74 -24.45 -5.85
CA ILE A 22 2.28 -23.11 -6.07
C ILE A 22 1.17 -22.13 -6.43
N GLY A 23 0.31 -22.49 -7.40
CA GLY A 23 -0.76 -21.59 -7.86
C GLY A 23 -1.78 -21.27 -6.78
N ILE A 24 -2.26 -22.29 -6.06
CA ILE A 24 -3.26 -22.15 -4.99
C ILE A 24 -2.65 -21.35 -3.82
N THR A 25 -1.40 -21.66 -3.40
CA THR A 25 -0.73 -20.95 -2.29
C THR A 25 -0.60 -19.46 -2.60
N SER A 26 -0.06 -19.13 -3.79
CA SER A 26 0.14 -17.73 -4.19
C SER A 26 -1.18 -16.98 -4.32
N ALA A 27 -2.18 -17.59 -4.96
CA ALA A 27 -3.51 -17.02 -5.08
C ALA A 27 -4.18 -16.80 -3.71
N THR A 28 -4.01 -17.74 -2.77
CA THR A 28 -4.59 -17.65 -1.42
C THR A 28 -3.92 -16.56 -0.59
N LEU A 29 -2.58 -16.42 -0.63
CA LEU A 29 -1.87 -15.34 0.07
C LEU A 29 -2.31 -13.96 -0.42
N LEU A 30 -2.37 -13.77 -1.75
CA LEU A 30 -2.86 -12.52 -2.34
C LEU A 30 -4.34 -12.27 -2.01
N PHE A 31 -5.16 -13.32 -2.01
CA PHE A 31 -6.58 -13.21 -1.67
C PHE A 31 -6.80 -12.83 -0.21
N GLN A 32 -5.97 -13.33 0.72
CA GLN A 32 -6.02 -12.92 2.13
C GLN A 32 -5.70 -11.43 2.31
N TRP A 33 -4.74 -10.90 1.55
CA TRP A 33 -4.48 -9.46 1.54
C TRP A 33 -5.67 -8.67 0.99
N VAL A 34 -6.26 -9.10 -0.12
CA VAL A 34 -7.48 -8.47 -0.66
C VAL A 34 -8.64 -8.50 0.34
N LEU A 35 -8.82 -9.63 1.05
CA LEU A 35 -9.84 -9.72 2.12
C LEU A 35 -9.53 -8.76 3.28
N HIS A 36 -8.26 -8.58 3.63
CA HIS A 36 -7.85 -7.62 4.64
C HIS A 36 -8.23 -6.19 4.23
N GLU A 37 -7.91 -5.77 3.00
CA GLU A 37 -8.26 -4.45 2.47
C GLU A 37 -9.78 -4.19 2.44
N PHE A 38 -10.58 -5.18 2.06
CA PHE A 38 -12.05 -5.06 2.08
C PHE A 38 -12.69 -5.24 3.45
N SER A 39 -11.92 -5.62 4.46
CA SER A 39 -12.44 -5.86 5.81
C SER A 39 -12.35 -4.65 6.74
N TYR A 40 -11.79 -3.54 6.26
CA TYR A 40 -11.67 -2.33 7.07
C TYR A 40 -13.03 -1.90 7.63
N ASP A 41 -13.04 -1.63 8.94
CA ASP A 41 -14.17 -1.13 9.73
C ASP A 41 -15.45 -2.00 9.73
N ARG A 42 -15.40 -3.21 9.14
CA ARG A 42 -16.56 -4.11 9.08
C ARG A 42 -16.86 -4.83 10.39
N PHE A 43 -16.09 -4.59 11.42
CA PHE A 43 -16.33 -5.11 12.77
C PHE A 43 -17.28 -4.21 13.59
N HIS A 44 -17.55 -2.98 13.14
CA HIS A 44 -18.50 -2.09 13.79
C HIS A 44 -19.93 -2.59 13.57
N GLU A 45 -20.70 -2.66 14.65
CA GLU A 45 -22.15 -2.81 14.59
C GLU A 45 -22.73 -1.58 13.87
N ASP A 46 -23.77 -1.71 13.09
CA ASP A 46 -24.41 -0.61 12.37
C ASP A 46 -23.47 0.19 11.44
N GLY A 47 -22.34 -0.35 11.03
CA GLY A 47 -21.37 0.37 10.18
C GLY A 47 -21.96 0.86 8.84
N ASP A 48 -23.01 0.18 8.34
CA ASP A 48 -23.77 0.62 7.15
C ASP A 48 -24.54 1.94 7.37
N HIS A 49 -24.76 2.32 8.64
CA HIS A 49 -25.46 3.55 9.04
C HIS A 49 -24.49 4.66 9.48
N ILE A 50 -23.19 4.43 9.46
CA ILE A 50 -22.17 5.40 9.84
C ILE A 50 -21.59 6.06 8.59
N TYR A 51 -21.51 7.40 8.62
CA TYR A 51 -20.97 8.22 7.53
C TYR A 51 -19.99 9.23 8.07
N ARG A 52 -18.90 9.47 7.34
CA ARG A 52 -18.02 10.62 7.56
C ARG A 52 -18.54 11.81 6.77
N LEU A 53 -18.51 13.02 7.36
CA LEU A 53 -18.77 14.24 6.64
C LEU A 53 -17.52 14.68 5.89
N VAL A 54 -17.66 14.94 4.61
CA VAL A 54 -16.61 15.48 3.74
C VAL A 54 -17.03 16.88 3.34
N SER A 55 -16.21 17.86 3.62
CA SER A 55 -16.40 19.22 3.15
C SER A 55 -15.86 19.37 1.74
N VAL A 56 -16.62 19.99 0.85
CA VAL A 56 -16.23 20.22 -0.55
C VAL A 56 -16.31 21.70 -0.83
N ASP A 57 -15.19 22.29 -1.25
CA ASP A 57 -15.13 23.70 -1.65
C ASP A 57 -15.95 23.93 -2.93
N LYS A 58 -16.84 24.93 -2.90
CA LYS A 58 -17.75 25.23 -4.01
C LYS A 58 -17.06 25.76 -5.27
N ALA A 59 -15.95 26.47 -5.09
CA ALA A 59 -15.25 27.10 -6.19
C ALA A 59 -14.28 26.13 -6.89
N THR A 60 -13.55 25.34 -6.10
CA THR A 60 -12.48 24.48 -6.60
C THR A 60 -12.91 23.02 -6.75
N GLY A 61 -13.99 22.60 -6.06
CA GLY A 61 -14.39 21.19 -5.96
C GLY A 61 -13.44 20.34 -5.11
N VAL A 62 -12.49 20.96 -4.42
CA VAL A 62 -11.54 20.25 -3.56
C VAL A 62 -12.27 19.65 -2.36
N ARG A 63 -11.98 18.41 -2.06
CA ARG A 63 -12.59 17.63 -0.98
C ARG A 63 -11.66 17.59 0.23
N HIS A 64 -12.22 17.75 1.42
CA HIS A 64 -11.51 17.70 2.70
C HIS A 64 -12.16 16.69 3.64
N SER A 65 -11.36 15.89 4.35
CA SER A 65 -11.84 14.88 5.30
C SER A 65 -12.53 15.47 6.51
N ALA A 66 -12.32 16.75 6.74
CA ALA A 66 -12.77 17.44 7.93
C ALA A 66 -13.87 18.46 7.59
N ALA A 67 -14.80 18.66 8.52
CA ALA A 67 -15.88 19.62 8.45
C ALA A 67 -15.91 20.51 9.69
N VAL A 68 -16.64 21.62 9.63
CA VAL A 68 -16.76 22.59 10.72
C VAL A 68 -17.27 21.90 11.99
N CYS A 69 -16.55 22.03 13.08
CA CYS A 69 -16.81 21.36 14.37
C CYS A 69 -18.24 21.60 14.91
N GLN A 70 -18.82 22.78 14.67
CA GLN A 70 -20.15 23.16 15.14
C GLN A 70 -21.27 22.26 14.60
N LEU A 71 -21.07 21.66 13.43
CA LEU A 71 -22.05 20.72 12.82
C LEU A 71 -22.37 19.53 13.72
N ARG A 72 -21.45 19.14 14.61
CA ARG A 72 -21.69 18.09 15.60
C ARG A 72 -22.93 18.37 16.45
N TYR A 73 -23.15 19.61 16.82
CA TYR A 73 -24.27 20.02 17.67
C TYR A 73 -25.52 20.30 16.87
N ASP A 74 -25.38 20.91 15.69
CA ASP A 74 -26.51 21.36 14.89
C ASP A 74 -27.20 20.24 14.10
N LEU A 75 -26.44 19.21 13.67
CA LEU A 75 -27.00 18.16 12.81
C LEU A 75 -28.01 17.26 13.52
N PRO A 76 -27.82 16.80 14.76
CA PRO A 76 -28.81 15.98 15.45
C PRO A 76 -30.15 16.68 15.63
N ASP A 77 -30.14 18.00 15.82
CA ASP A 77 -31.34 18.82 16.00
C ASP A 77 -32.03 19.19 14.67
N ALA A 78 -31.23 19.44 13.64
CA ALA A 78 -31.72 19.95 12.36
C ALA A 78 -32.05 18.85 11.34
N VAL A 79 -31.47 17.68 11.47
CA VAL A 79 -31.61 16.55 10.55
C VAL A 79 -32.20 15.35 11.30
N PRO A 80 -33.52 15.10 11.24
CA PRO A 80 -34.20 14.09 12.04
C PRO A 80 -33.67 12.66 11.86
N GLN A 81 -32.96 12.43 10.79
CA GLN A 81 -32.37 11.15 10.44
C GLN A 81 -31.08 10.88 11.21
N VAL A 82 -30.42 11.90 11.72
CA VAL A 82 -29.21 11.77 12.51
C VAL A 82 -29.59 11.28 13.90
N GLU A 83 -28.97 10.21 14.34
CA GLU A 83 -29.11 9.65 15.70
C GLU A 83 -28.06 10.21 16.63
N GLU A 84 -26.78 10.06 16.21
CA GLU A 84 -25.61 10.52 16.95
C GLU A 84 -24.63 11.21 15.99
N CYS A 85 -23.91 12.17 16.50
CA CYS A 85 -22.85 12.86 15.78
C CYS A 85 -21.60 12.92 16.66
N VAL A 86 -20.46 12.49 16.11
CA VAL A 86 -19.19 12.36 16.82
C VAL A 86 -18.14 13.16 16.10
N SER A 87 -17.37 13.93 16.85
CA SER A 87 -16.17 14.56 16.33
C SER A 87 -14.91 13.84 16.83
N VAL A 88 -13.95 13.66 15.92
CA VAL A 88 -12.69 12.98 16.17
C VAL A 88 -11.54 13.86 15.73
N ILE A 89 -10.63 14.14 16.65
CA ILE A 89 -9.33 14.72 16.38
C ILE A 89 -8.31 13.60 16.53
N SER A 90 -7.75 13.18 15.41
CA SER A 90 -6.73 12.14 15.42
C SER A 90 -5.35 12.76 15.60
N HIS A 91 -4.65 12.38 16.64
CA HIS A 91 -3.25 12.69 16.83
C HIS A 91 -2.37 11.55 16.32
N TYR A 92 -2.69 11.10 15.09
CA TYR A 92 -1.88 10.09 14.42
C TYR A 92 -0.55 10.68 14.02
N SER A 93 0.49 10.01 14.43
CA SER A 93 1.85 10.26 13.93
C SER A 93 2.15 11.75 13.70
N SER A 94 1.36 12.62 14.31
CA SER A 94 1.68 14.01 14.23
C SER A 94 2.98 14.17 15.01
N ASN A 95 4.06 14.26 14.27
CA ASN A 95 5.30 14.80 14.77
C ASN A 95 5.09 16.19 15.36
N TYR A 96 3.83 16.64 15.46
CA TYR A 96 3.45 17.96 15.96
C TYR A 96 3.27 17.98 17.46
N ASN A 97 2.52 17.05 18.02
CA ASN A 97 2.22 17.01 19.44
C ASN A 97 1.81 15.57 19.79
N PRO A 98 2.74 14.63 19.92
CA PRO A 98 2.40 13.28 20.33
C PRO A 98 1.78 13.35 21.72
N TYR A 99 0.73 12.58 21.90
CA TYR A 99 0.25 12.23 23.21
C TYR A 99 1.28 11.35 23.90
N THR A 100 1.52 11.59 25.16
CA THR A 100 2.36 10.70 25.95
C THR A 100 1.60 10.16 27.14
N VAL A 101 1.86 8.92 27.46
CA VAL A 101 1.35 8.26 28.65
C VAL A 101 2.52 7.96 29.56
N ARG A 102 2.36 8.28 30.83
CA ARG A 102 3.36 7.95 31.86
C ARG A 102 2.92 6.75 32.69
N ASP A 103 3.82 5.75 32.73
CA ASP A 103 3.76 4.67 33.69
C ASP A 103 4.08 5.25 35.08
N MET A 104 3.10 5.31 35.94
CA MET A 104 3.23 5.93 37.27
C MET A 104 4.09 5.09 38.23
N GLU A 105 4.24 3.79 38.00
CA GLU A 105 5.07 2.91 38.83
C GLU A 105 6.55 3.00 38.45
N ARG A 106 6.82 2.99 37.12
CA ARG A 106 8.20 3.01 36.59
C ARG A 106 8.74 4.40 36.33
N ASN A 107 7.85 5.41 36.37
CA ASN A 107 8.14 6.79 35.98
C ASN A 107 8.74 6.90 34.56
N GLU A 108 8.30 6.03 33.66
CA GLU A 108 8.65 6.02 32.25
C GLU A 108 7.50 6.59 31.44
N SER A 109 7.80 7.40 30.45
CA SER A 109 6.78 7.96 29.56
C SER A 109 6.93 7.39 28.16
N PHE A 110 5.80 7.11 27.53
CA PHE A 110 5.72 6.53 26.19
C PHE A 110 4.89 7.44 25.27
N SER A 111 5.37 7.63 24.04
CA SER A 111 4.55 8.24 22.99
C SER A 111 3.48 7.26 22.56
N VAL A 112 2.25 7.73 22.42
CA VAL A 112 1.08 6.90 22.08
C VAL A 112 0.26 7.53 20.97
N THR A 113 -0.39 6.69 20.19
CA THR A 113 -1.40 7.11 19.23
C THR A 113 -2.70 7.39 19.97
N ALA A 114 -3.09 8.65 20.07
CA ALA A 114 -4.29 9.05 20.79
C ALA A 114 -5.36 9.60 19.87
N LEU A 115 -6.62 9.32 20.22
CA LEU A 115 -7.78 10.01 19.69
C LEU A 115 -8.35 10.93 20.76
N LYS A 116 -8.53 12.19 20.43
CA LYS A 116 -9.42 13.10 21.17
C LYS A 116 -10.80 13.08 20.52
N THR A 117 -11.80 12.72 21.28
CA THR A 117 -13.13 12.49 20.71
C THR A 117 -14.21 13.16 21.53
N SER A 118 -15.38 13.24 20.96
CA SER A 118 -16.57 13.49 21.77
C SER A 118 -16.84 12.34 22.72
N ASP A 119 -17.53 12.62 23.81
CA ASP A 119 -17.89 11.71 24.90
C ASP A 119 -18.68 10.46 24.43
N ASN A 120 -19.46 10.62 23.35
CA ASN A 120 -20.33 9.58 22.76
C ASN A 120 -19.63 8.70 21.68
N PHE A 121 -18.29 8.73 21.62
CA PHE A 121 -17.51 8.00 20.57
C PHE A 121 -17.88 6.51 20.54
N PHE A 122 -17.92 5.84 21.66
CA PHE A 122 -18.21 4.40 21.73
C PHE A 122 -19.69 4.03 21.54
N LYS A 123 -20.61 5.01 21.45
CA LYS A 123 -21.97 4.77 20.96
C LYS A 123 -22.04 4.61 19.45
N VAL A 124 -21.12 5.23 18.73
CA VAL A 124 -21.05 5.19 17.25
C VAL A 124 -20.09 4.10 16.81
N PHE A 125 -18.89 4.05 17.41
CA PHE A 125 -17.84 3.10 17.05
C PHE A 125 -17.75 1.95 18.06
N THR A 126 -18.17 0.75 17.65
CA THR A 126 -18.23 -0.44 18.49
C THR A 126 -16.96 -1.28 18.37
N TYR A 127 -15.93 -0.93 19.15
CA TYR A 127 -14.73 -1.76 19.27
C TYR A 127 -15.00 -2.96 20.19
N PRO A 128 -14.38 -4.14 19.96
CA PRO A 128 -14.51 -5.28 20.86
C PRO A 128 -14.03 -4.95 22.27
N VAL A 129 -14.94 -5.00 23.25
CA VAL A 129 -14.66 -4.66 24.65
C VAL A 129 -13.99 -5.84 25.33
N VAL A 130 -12.87 -5.58 26.02
CA VAL A 130 -12.15 -6.54 26.86
C VAL A 130 -12.52 -6.34 28.34
N GLU A 131 -12.56 -5.08 28.81
CA GLU A 131 -12.97 -4.70 30.15
C GLU A 131 -13.82 -3.43 30.10
N GLY A 132 -14.88 -3.36 30.88
CA GLY A 132 -15.83 -2.24 30.90
C GLY A 132 -17.15 -2.54 30.20
N GLU A 133 -17.91 -1.52 29.86
CA GLU A 133 -19.24 -1.64 29.26
C GLU A 133 -19.25 -1.22 27.79
N LEU A 134 -19.95 -1.97 26.95
CA LEU A 134 -20.18 -1.60 25.56
C LEU A 134 -21.04 -0.32 25.48
N HIS A 135 -20.79 0.55 24.50
CA HIS A 135 -21.45 1.85 24.32
C HIS A 135 -21.24 2.84 25.48
N HIS A 136 -20.16 2.69 26.24
CA HIS A 136 -19.82 3.58 27.34
C HIS A 136 -19.66 5.03 26.86
N VAL A 137 -20.22 5.96 27.65
CA VAL A 137 -20.05 7.42 27.43
C VAL A 137 -18.93 7.91 28.34
N LEU A 138 -17.81 8.32 27.74
CA LEU A 138 -16.65 8.77 28.50
C LEU A 138 -16.96 10.04 29.29
N GLN A 139 -16.75 9.99 30.60
CA GLN A 139 -16.80 11.20 31.43
C GLN A 139 -15.54 12.06 31.21
N PRO A 140 -15.53 13.35 31.53
CA PRO A 140 -14.39 14.24 31.29
C PRO A 140 -13.05 13.78 31.91
N ASN A 141 -13.09 12.95 32.94
CA ASN A 141 -11.95 12.40 33.66
C ASN A 141 -11.69 10.90 33.35
N GLU A 142 -12.37 10.37 32.36
CA GLU A 142 -12.21 8.96 31.92
C GLU A 142 -11.44 8.85 30.61
N ALA A 143 -10.79 7.71 30.44
CA ALA A 143 -10.12 7.35 29.21
C ALA A 143 -10.42 5.88 28.83
N ALA A 144 -10.32 5.58 27.55
CA ALA A 144 -10.28 4.23 27.06
C ALA A 144 -8.89 3.92 26.52
N ILE A 145 -8.44 2.66 26.69
CA ILE A 145 -7.13 2.22 26.18
C ILE A 145 -7.24 0.92 25.40
N SER A 146 -6.25 0.67 24.53
CA SER A 146 -6.14 -0.60 23.83
C SER A 146 -5.71 -1.72 24.79
N SER A 147 -6.11 -2.95 24.49
CA SER A 147 -5.69 -4.15 25.22
C SER A 147 -4.18 -4.35 25.24
N GLU A 148 -3.49 -3.89 24.20
CA GLU A 148 -2.03 -3.90 24.10
C GLU A 148 -1.40 -2.91 25.09
N MET A 149 -1.92 -1.69 25.15
CA MET A 149 -1.48 -0.68 26.12
C MET A 149 -1.76 -1.10 27.56
N ALA A 150 -2.92 -1.70 27.83
CA ALA A 150 -3.26 -2.23 29.15
C ALA A 150 -2.24 -3.29 29.62
N ARG A 151 -1.85 -4.20 28.74
CA ARG A 151 -0.81 -5.20 29.05
C ARG A 151 0.57 -4.57 29.27
N LYS A 152 0.91 -3.55 28.48
CA LYS A 152 2.20 -2.86 28.55
C LYS A 152 2.38 -2.10 29.87
N LEU A 153 1.34 -1.38 30.31
CA LEU A 153 1.40 -0.53 31.51
C LEU A 153 1.09 -1.29 32.80
N TYR A 154 0.11 -2.16 32.80
CA TYR A 154 -0.42 -2.78 34.03
C TYR A 154 -0.21 -4.29 34.10
N GLY A 155 0.28 -4.90 33.00
CA GLY A 155 0.52 -6.34 32.95
C GLY A 155 -0.73 -7.23 33.03
N GLY A 156 -1.94 -6.63 33.14
CA GLY A 156 -3.22 -7.33 33.30
C GLY A 156 -4.41 -6.40 33.23
N SER A 157 -5.35 -6.53 34.17
CA SER A 157 -6.54 -5.66 34.25
C SER A 157 -6.15 -4.22 34.51
N ALA A 158 -6.70 -3.33 33.68
CA ALA A 158 -6.43 -1.90 33.74
C ALA A 158 -7.67 -1.07 34.13
N LEU A 159 -8.85 -1.68 34.23
CA LEU A 159 -10.08 -0.97 34.56
C LEU A 159 -9.99 -0.29 35.92
N GLY A 160 -10.35 1.00 35.98
CA GLY A 160 -10.28 1.79 37.20
C GLY A 160 -8.88 2.31 37.58
N GLN A 161 -7.84 1.93 36.87
CA GLN A 161 -6.48 2.40 37.13
C GLN A 161 -6.28 3.84 36.62
N PRO A 162 -5.39 4.63 37.27
CA PRO A 162 -5.09 5.99 36.85
C PRO A 162 -4.14 6.00 35.65
N LEU A 163 -4.44 6.79 34.63
CA LEU A 163 -3.64 6.97 33.43
C LEU A 163 -3.20 8.43 33.32
N ALA A 164 -1.92 8.70 33.52
CA ALA A 164 -1.36 10.05 33.34
C ALA A 164 -1.06 10.26 31.85
N CYS A 165 -1.80 11.17 31.23
CA CYS A 165 -1.62 11.57 29.84
C CYS A 165 -1.09 12.99 29.76
N SER A 166 -0.05 13.23 28.97
CA SER A 166 0.44 14.58 28.71
C SER A 166 0.19 14.96 27.26
N TYR A 167 -0.34 16.15 27.07
CA TYR A 167 -0.52 16.78 25.77
C TYR A 167 -0.11 18.25 25.84
N MET A 168 0.78 18.67 24.97
CA MET A 168 1.41 19.99 25.05
C MET A 168 2.06 20.20 26.42
N PHE A 169 1.65 21.20 27.19
CA PHE A 169 2.22 21.55 28.50
C PHE A 169 1.38 21.04 29.69
N HIS A 170 0.34 20.24 29.42
CA HIS A 170 -0.60 19.81 30.44
C HIS A 170 -0.57 18.30 30.63
N GLU A 171 -0.28 17.87 31.84
CA GLU A 171 -0.51 16.50 32.27
C GLU A 171 -1.90 16.40 32.91
N THR A 172 -2.70 15.46 32.43
CA THR A 172 -4.03 15.17 32.98
C THR A 172 -4.07 13.71 33.36
N VAL A 173 -4.56 13.42 34.56
CA VAL A 173 -4.76 12.05 35.02
C VAL A 173 -6.20 11.64 34.78
N TYR A 174 -6.39 10.61 33.96
CA TYR A 174 -7.67 10.00 33.66
C TYR A 174 -7.81 8.70 34.45
N THR A 175 -9.05 8.26 34.65
CA THR A 175 -9.36 6.90 35.13
C THR A 175 -9.71 6.04 33.92
N ILE A 176 -9.14 4.86 33.81
CA ILE A 176 -9.45 3.93 32.72
C ILE A 176 -10.84 3.36 32.95
N ALA A 177 -11.79 3.73 32.08
CA ALA A 177 -13.18 3.28 32.11
C ALA A 177 -13.45 2.13 31.13
N LEU A 178 -12.60 1.96 30.11
CA LEU A 178 -12.81 0.98 29.06
C LEU A 178 -11.47 0.46 28.53
N VAL A 179 -11.37 -0.85 28.36
CA VAL A 179 -10.27 -1.53 27.65
C VAL A 179 -10.86 -2.24 26.43
N VAL A 180 -10.34 -1.94 25.25
CA VAL A 180 -10.84 -2.50 24.00
C VAL A 180 -9.75 -3.17 23.19
N ASP A 181 -10.11 -4.16 22.40
CA ASP A 181 -9.23 -4.70 21.38
C ASP A 181 -9.37 -3.86 20.10
N VAL A 182 -8.25 -3.32 19.62
CA VAL A 182 -8.24 -2.45 18.44
C VAL A 182 -7.81 -3.28 17.23
N PRO A 183 -8.75 -3.62 16.32
CA PRO A 183 -8.41 -4.40 15.13
C PRO A 183 -7.45 -3.65 14.22
N SER A 184 -6.52 -4.38 13.61
CA SER A 184 -5.55 -3.80 12.65
C SER A 184 -6.17 -3.25 11.35
N ASN A 185 -7.41 -3.62 11.06
CA ASN A 185 -8.19 -3.21 9.90
C ASN A 185 -9.23 -2.14 10.26
N THR A 186 -8.81 -1.12 10.97
CA THR A 186 -9.61 0.09 11.25
C THR A 186 -8.95 1.33 10.66
N HIS A 187 -9.76 2.28 10.18
CA HIS A 187 -9.28 3.59 9.75
C HIS A 187 -9.00 4.53 10.94
N LEU A 188 -9.45 4.18 12.16
CA LEU A 188 -9.18 4.91 13.40
C LEU A 188 -8.42 4.00 14.40
N PRO A 189 -7.16 3.63 14.15
CA PRO A 189 -6.35 2.92 15.13
C PRO A 189 -5.97 3.85 16.28
N PHE A 190 -5.93 3.33 17.50
CA PHE A 190 -5.51 4.09 18.68
C PHE A 190 -4.92 3.18 19.76
N GLU A 191 -4.13 3.79 20.64
CA GLU A 191 -3.68 3.20 21.89
C GLU A 191 -4.45 3.78 23.07
N VAL A 192 -4.86 5.07 22.95
CA VAL A 192 -5.61 5.79 23.98
C VAL A 192 -6.71 6.65 23.34
N VAL A 193 -7.88 6.69 23.96
CA VAL A 193 -8.98 7.61 23.63
C VAL A 193 -9.29 8.45 24.85
N VAL A 194 -9.32 9.77 24.66
CA VAL A 194 -9.69 10.73 25.71
C VAL A 194 -10.80 11.66 25.21
N PRO A 195 -11.71 12.09 26.07
CA PRO A 195 -12.76 13.03 25.69
C PRO A 195 -12.19 14.44 25.47
N LEU A 196 -12.82 15.19 24.58
CA LEU A 196 -12.58 16.62 24.41
C LEU A 196 -13.04 17.38 25.67
N SER A 197 -12.15 18.19 26.22
CA SER A 197 -12.51 19.02 27.39
C SER A 197 -13.51 20.13 27.01
N SER A 198 -14.29 20.61 27.97
CA SER A 198 -15.25 21.71 27.74
C SER A 198 -14.55 23.01 27.28
N GLY A 199 -13.31 23.23 27.72
CA GLY A 199 -12.50 24.37 27.29
C GLY A 199 -12.08 24.28 25.83
N GLU A 200 -11.63 23.08 25.40
CA GLU A 200 -11.28 22.83 24.01
C GLU A 200 -12.50 22.88 23.09
N LEU A 201 -13.63 22.34 23.52
CA LEU A 201 -14.89 22.42 22.77
C LEU A 201 -15.31 23.90 22.55
N ASN A 202 -15.14 24.76 23.54
CA ASN A 202 -15.42 26.19 23.42
C ASN A 202 -14.40 26.93 22.52
N LEU A 203 -13.13 26.53 22.57
CA LEU A 203 -12.09 27.08 21.70
C LEU A 203 -12.39 26.70 20.24
N TYR A 204 -12.64 25.43 19.95
CA TYR A 204 -12.96 24.95 18.60
C TYR A 204 -14.31 25.47 18.08
N ARG A 205 -15.25 25.80 18.97
CA ARG A 205 -16.53 26.41 18.61
C ARG A 205 -16.38 27.79 17.94
N ASN A 206 -15.35 28.53 18.32
CA ASN A 206 -15.07 29.88 17.82
C ASN A 206 -14.06 29.89 16.66
N ILE A 207 -13.38 28.75 16.40
CA ILE A 207 -12.44 28.58 15.32
C ILE A 207 -13.12 27.69 14.26
N THR A 208 -13.12 28.13 13.02
CA THR A 208 -13.59 27.35 11.86
C THR A 208 -12.66 26.17 11.57
N GLU A 209 -12.02 25.60 12.61
CA GLU A 209 -11.17 24.44 12.44
C GLU A 209 -12.00 23.20 12.17
N ASN A 210 -11.60 22.54 11.14
CA ASN A 210 -12.25 21.35 10.63
C ASN A 210 -11.80 20.12 11.42
N GLN A 211 -12.77 19.32 11.86
CA GLN A 211 -12.57 18.03 12.53
C GLN A 211 -13.19 16.92 11.72
N ASN A 212 -12.70 15.72 11.89
CA ASN A 212 -13.38 14.56 11.33
C ASN A 212 -14.69 14.35 12.06
N ILE A 213 -15.80 14.58 11.37
CA ILE A 213 -17.13 14.42 11.92
C ILE A 213 -17.78 13.18 11.33
N TYR A 214 -18.26 12.32 12.21
CA TYR A 214 -19.00 11.10 11.84
C TYR A 214 -20.43 11.20 12.33
N VAL A 215 -21.34 10.68 11.52
CA VAL A 215 -22.78 10.72 11.76
C VAL A 215 -23.30 9.31 11.73
N LYS A 216 -23.99 8.88 12.79
CA LYS A 216 -24.78 7.64 12.81
C LYS A 216 -26.22 7.98 12.48
N LEU A 217 -26.79 7.25 11.55
CA LEU A 217 -28.16 7.41 11.09
C LEU A 217 -29.08 6.38 11.71
N ARG A 218 -30.34 6.74 11.95
CA ARG A 218 -31.37 5.84 12.49
C ARG A 218 -31.72 4.74 11.51
N GLU A 219 -31.84 3.50 11.97
CA GLU A 219 -32.14 2.32 11.12
C GLU A 219 -33.42 2.41 10.27
N ASN A 220 -34.45 3.08 10.77
CA ASN A 220 -35.76 3.11 10.14
C ASN A 220 -36.11 4.40 9.44
N ALA A 221 -35.13 5.24 9.14
CA ALA A 221 -35.40 6.46 8.42
C ALA A 221 -35.62 6.16 6.93
N LEU A 222 -36.86 6.31 6.46
CA LEU A 222 -37.23 6.33 5.04
C LEU A 222 -36.53 7.52 4.38
N PHE A 223 -35.36 7.24 3.80
CA PHE A 223 -34.43 8.25 3.39
C PHE A 223 -34.63 8.74 1.96
N SER A 224 -34.89 10.02 1.82
CA SER A 224 -34.40 10.75 0.67
C SER A 224 -32.97 11.24 0.99
N LYS A 225 -31.93 10.59 0.46
CA LYS A 225 -30.53 11.04 0.55
C LYS A 225 -30.37 12.51 0.12
N THR A 226 -31.21 12.95 -0.80
CA THR A 226 -31.28 14.33 -1.29
C THR A 226 -31.76 15.30 -0.23
N GLU A 227 -32.79 14.94 0.55
CA GLU A 227 -33.32 15.80 1.60
C GLU A 227 -32.35 15.93 2.78
N MET A 228 -31.72 14.84 3.16
CA MET A 228 -30.67 14.84 4.18
C MET A 228 -29.50 15.74 3.78
N LYS A 229 -28.99 15.62 2.56
CA LYS A 229 -27.93 16.49 2.03
C LYS A 229 -28.37 17.95 2.03
N ARG A 230 -29.61 18.24 1.64
CA ARG A 230 -30.14 19.60 1.63
C ARG A 230 -30.18 20.21 3.03
N LEU A 231 -30.69 19.48 4.04
CA LEU A 231 -30.75 19.95 5.42
C LEU A 231 -29.36 20.16 6.01
N ALA A 232 -28.43 19.24 5.78
CA ALA A 232 -27.04 19.37 6.23
C ALA A 232 -26.33 20.56 5.59
N ASN A 233 -26.56 20.82 4.31
CA ASN A 233 -25.97 21.97 3.62
C ASN A 233 -26.53 23.31 4.12
N ILE A 234 -27.78 23.38 4.52
CA ILE A 234 -28.32 24.57 5.21
C ILE A 234 -27.57 24.83 6.53
N GLN A 235 -27.13 23.78 7.24
CA GLN A 235 -26.38 23.98 8.47
C GLN A 235 -24.94 24.44 8.21
N VAL A 236 -24.24 23.86 7.22
CA VAL A 236 -22.86 24.27 6.92
C VAL A 236 -22.79 25.72 6.41
N GLU A 237 -23.77 26.16 5.64
CA GLU A 237 -23.83 27.54 5.11
C GLU A 237 -23.88 28.62 6.21
N LYS A 238 -24.26 28.26 7.42
CA LYS A 238 -24.21 29.19 8.56
C LYS A 238 -22.77 29.55 8.99
N TYR A 239 -21.83 28.64 8.76
CA TYR A 239 -20.45 28.72 9.23
C TYR A 239 -19.46 28.89 8.10
N ASP A 240 -19.72 28.24 6.98
CA ASP A 240 -18.90 28.30 5.78
C ASP A 240 -19.79 28.34 4.53
N THR A 241 -19.91 29.53 3.96
CA THR A 241 -20.71 29.77 2.75
C THR A 241 -20.09 29.19 1.49
N GLN A 242 -18.80 28.90 1.51
CA GLN A 242 -18.03 28.40 0.37
C GLN A 242 -17.96 26.87 0.34
N ALA A 243 -18.42 26.19 1.38
CA ALA A 243 -18.40 24.73 1.45
C ALA A 243 -19.79 24.13 1.26
N TRP A 244 -19.82 22.86 0.83
CA TRP A 244 -20.97 21.97 0.89
C TRP A 244 -20.56 20.59 1.40
N LEU A 245 -21.51 19.79 1.91
CA LEU A 245 -21.22 18.53 2.59
C LEU A 245 -21.56 17.32 1.71
N GLU A 246 -20.66 16.36 1.72
CA GLU A 246 -20.89 14.98 1.27
C GLU A 246 -20.87 14.02 2.45
N PHE A 247 -21.66 12.94 2.30
CA PHE A 247 -21.72 11.85 3.27
C PHE A 247 -20.98 10.65 2.69
N GLN A 248 -19.82 10.36 3.20
CA GLN A 248 -19.00 9.21 2.79
C GLN A 248 -19.31 8.03 3.70
N PRO A 249 -19.80 6.87 3.17
CA PRO A 249 -20.03 5.67 3.96
C PRO A 249 -18.76 5.22 4.68
N LEU A 250 -18.90 4.68 5.90
CA LEU A 250 -17.77 4.19 6.70
C LEU A 250 -16.88 3.21 5.92
N TYR A 251 -17.49 2.26 5.22
CA TYR A 251 -16.75 1.23 4.48
C TYR A 251 -16.04 1.73 3.21
N ASP A 252 -16.36 2.96 2.78
CA ASP A 252 -15.70 3.59 1.63
C ASP A 252 -14.51 4.46 2.04
N ILE A 253 -14.33 4.73 3.33
CA ILE A 253 -13.27 5.62 3.81
C ILE A 253 -11.90 5.09 3.44
N HIS A 254 -11.63 3.80 3.69
CA HIS A 254 -10.32 3.23 3.45
C HIS A 254 -9.93 3.24 1.96
N LEU A 255 -10.77 2.77 1.07
CA LEU A 255 -10.41 2.54 -0.34
C LEU A 255 -10.81 3.66 -1.32
N HIS A 256 -11.76 4.53 -0.95
CA HIS A 256 -12.32 5.54 -1.84
C HIS A 256 -12.11 6.97 -1.34
N THR A 257 -11.07 7.20 -0.55
CA THR A 257 -10.65 8.54 -0.16
C THR A 257 -9.57 9.03 -1.12
N ASP A 258 -9.90 10.09 -1.88
CA ASP A 258 -9.07 10.69 -2.92
C ASP A 258 -8.44 12.03 -2.49
N PHE A 259 -8.62 12.43 -1.25
CA PHE A 259 -8.06 13.65 -0.68
C PHE A 259 -6.93 13.32 0.31
N THR A 260 -5.93 14.18 0.31
CA THR A 260 -4.66 14.01 1.06
C THR A 260 -4.48 15.06 2.14
N ASP A 261 -5.59 15.55 2.71
CA ASP A 261 -5.49 16.46 3.83
C ASP A 261 -4.97 15.75 5.09
N ARG A 262 -4.43 16.54 6.02
CA ARG A 262 -3.79 16.04 7.25
C ARG A 262 -4.64 15.12 8.11
N ASN A 263 -5.95 15.30 8.03
CA ASN A 263 -6.92 14.60 8.84
C ASN A 263 -7.39 13.29 8.17
N SER A 264 -6.95 13.02 6.95
CA SER A 264 -7.28 11.77 6.28
C SER A 264 -6.38 10.64 6.81
N VAL A 265 -6.97 9.72 7.54
CA VAL A 265 -6.27 8.61 8.21
C VAL A 265 -6.70 7.29 7.61
N GLY A 266 -5.76 6.35 7.54
CA GLY A 266 -6.04 4.97 7.16
C GLY A 266 -6.44 4.77 5.71
N ASN A 267 -6.00 5.65 4.82
CA ASN A 267 -6.34 5.59 3.40
C ASN A 267 -5.53 4.50 2.70
N GLY A 268 -6.23 3.62 1.99
CA GLY A 268 -5.68 2.72 1.00
C GLY A 268 -6.07 3.17 -0.41
N ASN A 269 -5.59 2.47 -1.42
CA ASN A 269 -5.88 2.81 -2.81
C ASN A 269 -6.62 1.66 -3.52
N ALA A 270 -7.89 1.89 -3.88
CA ALA A 270 -8.72 0.92 -4.58
C ALA A 270 -8.07 0.41 -5.88
N SER A 271 -7.34 1.27 -6.60
CA SER A 271 -6.65 0.87 -7.84
C SER A 271 -5.61 -0.23 -7.59
N TYR A 272 -4.91 -0.18 -6.46
CA TYR A 272 -3.95 -1.22 -6.09
C TYR A 272 -4.63 -2.54 -5.78
N VAL A 273 -5.77 -2.52 -5.10
CA VAL A 273 -6.56 -3.72 -4.83
C VAL A 273 -7.01 -4.38 -6.14
N TRP A 274 -7.48 -3.59 -7.12
CA TRP A 274 -7.86 -4.11 -8.44
C TRP A 274 -6.68 -4.70 -9.22
N ILE A 275 -5.49 -4.11 -9.13
CA ILE A 275 -4.26 -4.66 -9.72
C ILE A 275 -3.97 -6.06 -9.15
N ILE A 276 -4.09 -6.23 -7.83
CA ILE A 276 -3.83 -7.52 -7.18
C ILE A 276 -4.93 -8.54 -7.49
N ILE A 277 -6.20 -8.14 -7.53
CA ILE A 277 -7.30 -9.02 -7.97
C ILE A 277 -7.04 -9.52 -9.40
N PHE A 278 -6.62 -8.64 -10.30
CA PHE A 278 -6.24 -9.03 -11.66
C PHE A 278 -5.06 -10.01 -11.65
N GLY A 279 -4.06 -9.79 -10.80
CA GLY A 279 -2.95 -10.72 -10.59
C GLY A 279 -3.40 -12.10 -10.11
N ILE A 280 -4.35 -12.18 -9.17
CA ILE A 280 -4.95 -13.43 -8.71
C ILE A 280 -5.62 -14.17 -9.89
N LEU A 281 -6.42 -13.45 -10.68
CA LEU A 281 -7.09 -14.02 -11.85
C LEU A 281 -6.08 -14.59 -12.86
N LEU A 282 -4.97 -13.89 -13.10
CA LEU A 282 -3.90 -14.34 -13.98
C LEU A 282 -3.21 -15.60 -13.43
N ILE A 283 -2.90 -15.67 -12.12
CA ILE A 283 -2.32 -16.87 -11.50
C ILE A 283 -3.27 -18.07 -11.65
N VAL A 284 -4.56 -17.86 -11.35
CA VAL A 284 -5.57 -18.91 -11.48
C VAL A 284 -5.66 -19.37 -12.93
N ALA A 285 -5.69 -18.45 -13.90
CA ALA A 285 -5.74 -18.79 -15.33
C ALA A 285 -4.49 -19.58 -15.76
N VAL A 286 -3.29 -19.18 -15.36
CA VAL A 286 -2.05 -19.92 -15.65
C VAL A 286 -2.09 -21.31 -14.99
N THR A 287 -2.59 -21.40 -13.76
CA THR A 287 -2.72 -22.70 -13.05
C THR A 287 -3.68 -23.65 -13.76
N VAL A 288 -4.86 -23.12 -14.21
CA VAL A 288 -5.83 -23.89 -15.02
C VAL A 288 -5.17 -24.41 -16.30
N VAL A 289 -4.49 -23.51 -17.03
CA VAL A 289 -3.84 -23.85 -18.31
C VAL A 289 -2.72 -24.87 -18.10
N ASN A 290 -1.94 -24.76 -17.01
CA ASN A 290 -0.91 -25.73 -16.64
C ASN A 290 -1.49 -27.12 -16.40
N CYS A 291 -2.51 -27.20 -15.53
CA CYS A 291 -3.17 -28.48 -15.23
C CYS A 291 -3.75 -29.11 -16.49
N ALA A 292 -4.48 -28.30 -17.28
CA ALA A 292 -5.06 -28.76 -18.53
C ALA A 292 -4.01 -29.31 -19.51
N THR A 293 -2.86 -28.63 -19.64
CA THR A 293 -1.78 -29.04 -20.53
C THR A 293 -1.08 -30.33 -20.06
N LEU A 294 -0.86 -30.48 -18.76
CA LEU A 294 -0.30 -31.67 -18.15
C LEU A 294 -1.26 -32.86 -18.32
N ASP A 295 -2.57 -32.62 -18.12
CA ASP A 295 -3.60 -33.67 -18.32
C ASP A 295 -3.74 -34.10 -19.77
N VAL A 296 -3.65 -33.16 -20.72
CA VAL A 296 -3.61 -33.53 -22.17
C VAL A 296 -2.42 -34.41 -22.45
N SER A 297 -1.24 -34.05 -21.98
CA SER A 297 0.00 -34.79 -22.15
C SER A 297 -0.11 -36.21 -21.57
N TYR A 298 -0.73 -36.36 -20.41
CA TYR A 298 -0.99 -37.66 -19.78
C TYR A 298 -2.09 -38.46 -20.50
N SER A 299 -3.17 -37.82 -20.90
CA SER A 299 -4.31 -38.40 -21.57
C SER A 299 -3.95 -39.01 -22.94
N VAL A 300 -3.07 -38.33 -23.69
CA VAL A 300 -2.58 -38.84 -24.98
C VAL A 300 -1.80 -40.13 -24.78
N ARG A 301 -0.98 -40.24 -23.73
CA ARG A 301 -0.28 -41.52 -23.41
C ARG A 301 -1.25 -42.64 -23.07
N GLN A 302 -2.42 -42.35 -22.54
CA GLN A 302 -3.46 -43.33 -22.20
C GLN A 302 -4.49 -43.57 -23.31
N THR A 303 -4.33 -42.96 -24.50
CA THR A 303 -5.31 -43.04 -25.57
C THR A 303 -5.63 -44.52 -25.96
N LYS A 304 -4.63 -45.39 -26.01
CA LYS A 304 -4.84 -46.84 -26.28
C LYS A 304 -5.80 -47.46 -25.25
N ASN A 305 -5.59 -47.22 -23.96
CA ASN A 305 -6.42 -47.76 -22.89
C ASN A 305 -7.85 -47.18 -22.93
N ARG A 306 -8.01 -45.92 -23.33
CA ARG A 306 -9.33 -45.28 -23.47
C ARG A 306 -10.11 -45.83 -24.67
N VAL A 307 -9.41 -46.08 -25.79
CA VAL A 307 -10.01 -46.72 -26.96
C VAL A 307 -10.49 -48.13 -26.60
N VAL A 308 -9.70 -48.92 -25.89
CA VAL A 308 -10.11 -50.24 -25.41
C VAL A 308 -11.34 -50.16 -24.50
N LYS A 309 -11.38 -49.23 -23.55
CA LYS A 309 -12.56 -48.99 -22.69
C LYS A 309 -13.80 -48.67 -23.50
N ARG A 310 -13.69 -47.85 -24.57
CA ARG A 310 -14.80 -47.53 -25.48
C ARG A 310 -15.28 -48.72 -26.27
N VAL A 311 -14.35 -49.52 -26.80
CA VAL A 311 -14.68 -50.77 -27.51
C VAL A 311 -15.42 -51.75 -26.59
N LEU A 312 -15.07 -51.77 -25.30
CA LEU A 312 -15.74 -52.53 -24.24
C LEU A 312 -17.05 -51.89 -23.73
N GLY A 313 -17.58 -50.85 -24.42
CA GLY A 313 -18.89 -50.25 -24.13
C GLY A 313 -18.89 -49.12 -23.06
N CYS A 314 -17.74 -48.63 -22.64
CA CYS A 314 -17.71 -47.52 -21.68
C CYS A 314 -18.14 -46.18 -22.31
N SER A 315 -19.16 -45.53 -21.73
CA SER A 315 -19.66 -44.24 -22.22
C SER A 315 -18.64 -43.12 -22.05
N GLU A 316 -18.71 -42.10 -22.93
CA GLU A 316 -17.86 -40.90 -22.82
C GLU A 316 -18.00 -40.18 -21.47
N PHE A 317 -19.23 -40.13 -20.94
CA PHE A 317 -19.52 -39.51 -19.64
C PHE A 317 -18.81 -40.26 -18.50
N ARG A 318 -18.76 -41.60 -18.52
CA ARG A 318 -18.07 -42.39 -17.50
C ARG A 318 -16.54 -42.20 -17.56
N ILE A 319 -15.98 -41.99 -18.74
CA ILE A 319 -14.56 -41.66 -18.91
C ILE A 319 -14.27 -40.26 -18.39
N PHE A 320 -15.15 -39.28 -18.70
CA PHE A 320 -15.04 -37.93 -18.21
C PHE A 320 -15.16 -37.85 -16.69
N SER A 321 -16.19 -38.44 -16.08
CA SER A 321 -16.39 -38.45 -14.64
C SER A 321 -15.23 -39.10 -13.88
N GLY A 322 -14.64 -40.18 -14.44
CA GLY A 322 -13.46 -40.80 -13.88
C GLY A 322 -12.22 -39.88 -13.88
N ASN A 323 -11.99 -39.13 -14.97
CA ASN A 323 -10.90 -38.14 -15.02
C ASN A 323 -11.17 -36.96 -14.08
N MET A 324 -12.41 -36.49 -14.05
CA MET A 324 -12.80 -35.41 -13.15
C MET A 324 -12.57 -35.78 -11.68
N MET A 325 -12.95 -37.01 -11.29
CA MET A 325 -12.72 -37.50 -9.94
C MET A 325 -11.21 -37.58 -9.59
N GLU A 326 -10.37 -38.08 -10.55
CA GLU A 326 -8.90 -38.13 -10.37
C GLU A 326 -8.33 -36.69 -10.19
N ASN A 327 -8.73 -35.74 -11.03
CA ASN A 327 -8.29 -34.36 -10.97
C ASN A 327 -8.79 -33.65 -9.71
N THR A 328 -10.02 -33.92 -9.26
CA THR A 328 -10.56 -33.41 -8.00
C THR A 328 -9.74 -33.91 -6.81
N LEU A 329 -9.37 -35.18 -6.78
CA LEU A 329 -8.53 -35.75 -5.73
C LEU A 329 -7.14 -35.09 -5.71
N ILE A 330 -6.52 -34.92 -6.88
CA ILE A 330 -5.23 -34.21 -7.00
C ILE A 330 -5.34 -32.78 -6.48
N THR A 331 -6.39 -32.06 -6.88
CA THR A 331 -6.63 -30.67 -6.42
C THR A 331 -6.88 -30.59 -4.92
N LEU A 332 -7.62 -31.55 -4.35
CA LEU A 332 -7.89 -31.61 -2.91
C LEU A 332 -6.60 -31.84 -2.12
N VAL A 333 -5.74 -32.75 -2.56
CA VAL A 333 -4.42 -32.98 -1.95
C VAL A 333 -3.54 -31.74 -2.08
N ALA A 334 -3.49 -31.10 -3.27
CA ALA A 334 -2.74 -29.88 -3.49
C ALA A 334 -3.26 -28.74 -2.62
N MET A 335 -4.57 -28.59 -2.45
CA MET A 335 -5.19 -27.58 -1.60
C MET A 335 -4.84 -27.77 -0.13
N ALA A 336 -4.86 -29.00 0.38
CA ALA A 336 -4.44 -29.29 1.75
C ALA A 336 -2.98 -28.89 2.01
N PHE A 337 -2.07 -29.24 1.09
CA PHE A 337 -0.67 -28.79 1.18
C PHE A 337 -0.52 -27.29 0.98
N SER A 338 -1.34 -26.66 0.13
CA SER A 338 -1.32 -25.21 -0.07
C SER A 338 -1.75 -24.44 1.19
N LEU A 339 -2.81 -24.86 1.86
CA LEU A 339 -3.25 -24.25 3.10
C LEU A 339 -2.21 -24.41 4.22
N LEU A 340 -1.56 -25.59 4.30
CA LEU A 340 -0.44 -25.79 5.22
C LEU A 340 0.73 -24.85 4.88
N LEU A 341 1.06 -24.70 3.60
CA LEU A 341 2.14 -23.83 3.17
C LEU A 341 1.81 -22.34 3.40
N VAL A 342 0.55 -21.94 3.17
CA VAL A 342 0.07 -20.59 3.54
C VAL A 342 0.27 -20.33 5.04
N TRP A 343 -0.13 -21.26 5.89
CA TRP A 343 0.05 -21.15 7.33
C TRP A 343 1.53 -21.03 7.73
N LEU A 344 2.41 -21.80 7.12
CA LEU A 344 3.86 -21.74 7.38
C LEU A 344 4.50 -20.45 6.88
N LEU A 345 4.06 -19.92 5.75
CA LEU A 345 4.63 -18.73 5.12
C LEU A 345 3.99 -17.42 5.61
N LEU A 346 2.88 -17.49 6.35
CA LEU A 346 2.09 -16.31 6.71
C LEU A 346 2.90 -15.28 7.48
N SER A 347 3.67 -15.69 8.49
CA SER A 347 4.51 -14.79 9.29
C SER A 347 5.59 -14.10 8.43
N ALA A 348 6.24 -14.85 7.55
CA ALA A 348 7.22 -14.29 6.61
C ALA A 348 6.54 -13.33 5.61
N PHE A 349 5.34 -13.67 5.14
CA PHE A 349 4.55 -12.83 4.25
C PHE A 349 4.15 -11.51 4.93
N GLN A 350 3.62 -11.57 6.17
CA GLN A 350 3.28 -10.38 6.97
C GLN A 350 4.49 -9.45 7.17
N SER A 351 5.63 -9.99 7.57
CA SER A 351 6.85 -9.19 7.78
C SER A 351 7.37 -8.58 6.48
N TRP A 352 7.17 -9.28 5.36
CA TRP A 352 7.64 -8.81 4.06
C TRP A 352 6.75 -7.69 3.48
N ILE A 353 5.42 -7.80 3.62
CA ILE A 353 4.49 -6.76 3.14
C ILE A 353 4.26 -5.65 4.16
N GLY A 354 4.63 -5.86 5.44
CA GLY A 354 4.44 -4.89 6.53
C GLY A 354 2.97 -4.73 7.00
N VAL A 355 2.10 -5.73 6.72
CA VAL A 355 0.69 -5.72 7.11
C VAL A 355 0.36 -6.97 7.92
N PRO A 356 -0.33 -6.88 9.05
CA PRO A 356 -0.71 -8.01 9.87
C PRO A 356 -1.93 -8.76 9.31
N VAL A 357 -1.79 -9.29 8.10
CA VAL A 357 -2.83 -10.10 7.43
C VAL A 357 -3.06 -11.39 8.21
N GLN A 358 -4.27 -11.63 8.65
CA GLN A 358 -4.61 -12.87 9.36
C GLN A 358 -5.19 -13.93 8.43
N LEU A 359 -4.84 -15.20 8.65
CA LEU A 359 -5.51 -16.30 7.98
C LEU A 359 -6.89 -16.50 8.61
N ARG A 360 -7.89 -15.85 8.06
CA ARG A 360 -9.28 -15.99 8.50
C ARG A 360 -9.95 -17.14 7.75
N PHE A 361 -10.39 -18.15 8.49
CA PHE A 361 -11.23 -19.22 7.95
C PHE A 361 -12.70 -18.78 7.97
N ASP A 362 -13.00 -17.77 7.15
CA ASP A 362 -14.34 -17.21 6.99
C ASP A 362 -15.07 -17.80 5.77
N LYS A 363 -16.32 -17.35 5.57
CA LYS A 363 -17.15 -17.74 4.42
C LYS A 363 -16.49 -17.40 3.07
N TYR A 364 -15.71 -16.32 2.99
CA TYR A 364 -15.10 -15.87 1.73
C TYR A 364 -13.94 -16.76 1.31
N LEU A 365 -13.06 -17.13 2.26
CA LEU A 365 -12.00 -18.10 2.01
C LEU A 365 -12.58 -19.47 1.64
N LEU A 366 -13.64 -19.91 2.34
CA LEU A 366 -14.32 -21.16 2.03
C LEU A 366 -14.88 -21.14 0.59
N VAL A 367 -15.59 -20.09 0.21
CA VAL A 367 -16.12 -19.93 -1.16
C VAL A 367 -15.00 -19.92 -2.19
N PHE A 368 -13.91 -19.22 -1.93
CA PHE A 368 -12.74 -19.19 -2.81
C PHE A 368 -12.13 -20.57 -2.98
N CYS A 369 -11.89 -21.31 -1.91
CA CYS A 369 -11.37 -22.67 -1.95
C CYS A 369 -12.32 -23.63 -2.69
N LEU A 370 -13.64 -23.55 -2.45
CA LEU A 370 -14.64 -24.35 -3.16
C LEU A 370 -14.68 -24.00 -4.66
N ALA A 371 -14.59 -22.72 -4.99
CA ALA A 371 -14.52 -22.28 -6.39
C ALA A 371 -13.29 -22.87 -7.11
N LEU A 372 -12.13 -22.84 -6.48
CA LEU A 372 -10.91 -23.46 -7.03
C LEU A 372 -11.05 -25.00 -7.13
N LEU A 373 -11.64 -25.64 -6.11
CA LEU A 373 -11.85 -27.11 -6.09
C LEU A 373 -12.80 -27.58 -7.20
N VAL A 374 -13.68 -26.73 -7.68
CA VAL A 374 -14.59 -27.00 -8.81
C VAL A 374 -13.96 -26.57 -10.13
N LEU A 375 -13.44 -25.36 -10.21
CA LEU A 375 -12.95 -24.74 -11.45
C LEU A 375 -11.73 -25.49 -12.03
N LEU A 376 -10.73 -25.81 -11.19
CA LEU A 376 -9.47 -26.40 -11.65
C LEU A 376 -9.68 -27.82 -12.24
N PRO A 377 -10.35 -28.77 -11.55
CA PRO A 377 -10.61 -30.11 -12.12
C PRO A 377 -11.55 -30.07 -13.31
N LEU A 378 -12.58 -29.22 -13.27
CA LEU A 378 -13.56 -29.11 -14.37
C LEU A 378 -12.88 -28.61 -15.64
N ALA A 379 -12.15 -27.50 -15.56
CA ALA A 379 -11.44 -26.93 -16.70
C ALA A 379 -10.42 -27.89 -17.29
N SER A 380 -9.60 -28.53 -16.44
CA SER A 380 -8.62 -29.52 -16.85
C SER A 380 -9.27 -30.72 -17.55
N SER A 381 -10.33 -31.30 -16.99
CA SER A 381 -11.03 -32.46 -17.54
C SER A 381 -11.77 -32.14 -18.84
N LEU A 382 -12.42 -30.96 -18.94
CA LEU A 382 -13.08 -30.52 -20.18
C LEU A 382 -12.08 -30.31 -21.31
N PHE A 383 -10.95 -29.69 -20.99
CA PHE A 383 -9.88 -29.42 -21.95
C PHE A 383 -9.26 -30.73 -22.46
N GLY A 384 -8.98 -31.69 -21.57
CA GLY A 384 -8.51 -33.02 -21.92
C GLY A 384 -9.49 -33.79 -22.80
N GLN A 385 -10.80 -33.71 -22.51
CA GLN A 385 -11.83 -34.35 -23.31
C GLN A 385 -11.96 -33.72 -24.71
N TYR A 386 -11.92 -32.39 -24.81
CA TYR A 386 -11.98 -31.67 -26.09
C TYR A 386 -10.82 -32.07 -27.01
N CYS A 387 -9.63 -32.18 -26.49
CA CYS A 387 -8.46 -32.63 -27.27
C CYS A 387 -8.58 -34.04 -27.81
N LEU A 388 -9.26 -34.93 -27.08
CA LEU A 388 -9.39 -36.34 -27.44
C LEU A 388 -10.59 -36.64 -28.35
N ARG A 389 -11.63 -35.80 -28.38
CA ARG A 389 -12.77 -35.97 -29.30
C ARG A 389 -12.38 -35.99 -30.77
N SER A 390 -11.28 -35.40 -31.15
CA SER A 390 -10.81 -35.31 -32.55
C SER A 390 -9.99 -36.50 -33.02
N VAL A 391 -9.78 -37.55 -32.19
CA VAL A 391 -8.97 -38.71 -32.51
C VAL A 391 -9.84 -39.80 -33.11
N ALA A 392 -9.64 -40.09 -34.41
CA ALA A 392 -10.36 -41.17 -35.07
C ALA A 392 -9.92 -42.54 -34.56
N PHE A 393 -10.86 -43.41 -34.24
CA PHE A 393 -10.65 -44.78 -33.76
C PHE A 393 -9.69 -45.60 -34.65
N ALA A 394 -9.87 -45.46 -35.97
CA ALA A 394 -9.09 -46.20 -36.96
C ALA A 394 -7.60 -45.84 -36.97
N ASP A 395 -7.27 -44.56 -36.67
CA ASP A 395 -5.89 -44.10 -36.70
C ASP A 395 -5.07 -44.57 -35.47
N VAL A 396 -5.76 -44.72 -34.31
CA VAL A 396 -5.14 -45.26 -33.09
C VAL A 396 -4.81 -46.75 -33.26
N LEU A 397 -5.72 -47.50 -33.85
CA LEU A 397 -5.53 -48.94 -34.10
C LEU A 397 -4.48 -49.23 -35.18
N LYS A 398 -4.31 -48.31 -36.15
CA LYS A 398 -3.30 -48.37 -37.20
C LYS A 398 -1.92 -47.81 -36.79
N GLY A 399 -1.75 -47.42 -35.54
CA GLY A 399 -0.49 -46.84 -35.06
C GLY A 399 -0.18 -45.44 -35.59
N LYS A 400 -1.08 -44.80 -36.36
CA LYS A 400 -0.92 -43.45 -36.93
C LYS A 400 -1.39 -42.39 -35.93
N MET A 401 -0.64 -42.22 -34.85
CA MET A 401 -0.96 -41.22 -33.82
C MET A 401 -0.46 -39.80 -34.20
N ARG A 402 -0.92 -39.23 -35.30
CA ARG A 402 -0.70 -37.80 -35.62
C ARG A 402 -1.82 -36.97 -35.02
N HIS A 403 -1.64 -36.50 -33.78
CA HIS A 403 -2.60 -35.65 -33.07
C HIS A 403 -2.33 -34.19 -33.33
N LEU A 404 -2.64 -33.66 -34.51
CA LEU A 404 -2.45 -32.24 -34.88
C LEU A 404 -3.16 -31.28 -33.93
N LYS A 405 -4.38 -31.62 -33.46
CA LYS A 405 -5.12 -30.74 -32.55
C LYS A 405 -4.53 -30.64 -31.13
N GLY A 406 -4.07 -31.73 -30.55
CA GLY A 406 -3.41 -31.75 -29.25
C GLY A 406 -2.13 -30.91 -29.21
N ILE A 407 -1.36 -30.95 -30.32
CA ILE A 407 -0.15 -30.15 -30.49
C ILE A 407 -0.47 -28.67 -30.60
N GLN A 408 -1.47 -28.30 -31.39
CA GLN A 408 -1.90 -26.91 -31.57
C GLN A 408 -2.37 -26.29 -30.25
N ILE A 409 -3.18 -27.03 -29.48
CA ILE A 409 -3.71 -26.55 -28.20
C ILE A 409 -2.60 -26.44 -27.16
N SER A 410 -1.68 -27.42 -27.10
CA SER A 410 -0.52 -27.34 -26.19
C SER A 410 0.40 -26.19 -26.53
N ASN A 411 0.59 -25.88 -27.82
CA ASN A 411 1.33 -24.69 -28.24
C ASN A 411 0.59 -23.38 -27.82
N ALA A 412 -0.73 -23.30 -28.05
CA ALA A 412 -1.53 -22.14 -27.64
C ALA A 412 -1.47 -21.91 -26.12
N SER A 413 -1.55 -22.99 -25.32
CA SER A 413 -1.39 -22.94 -23.87
C SER A 413 -0.04 -22.35 -23.46
N SER A 414 1.05 -22.83 -24.04
CA SER A 414 2.39 -22.35 -23.71
C SER A 414 2.63 -20.92 -24.22
N MET A 415 2.06 -20.53 -25.37
CA MET A 415 2.07 -19.14 -25.84
C MET A 415 1.38 -18.20 -24.86
N PHE A 416 0.22 -18.59 -24.35
CA PHE A 416 -0.52 -17.85 -23.35
C PHE A 416 0.29 -17.67 -22.04
N GLN A 417 0.89 -18.75 -21.53
CA GLN A 417 1.70 -18.70 -20.30
C GLN A 417 2.93 -17.82 -20.46
N VAL A 418 3.67 -17.96 -21.57
CA VAL A 418 4.84 -17.10 -21.84
C VAL A 418 4.41 -15.64 -22.01
N GLY A 419 3.27 -15.39 -22.65
CA GLY A 419 2.69 -14.06 -22.76
C GLY A 419 2.39 -13.43 -21.40
N ILE A 420 1.67 -14.15 -20.52
CA ILE A 420 1.37 -13.65 -19.17
C ILE A 420 2.66 -13.40 -18.39
N SER A 421 3.63 -14.31 -18.42
CA SER A 421 4.90 -14.11 -17.72
C SER A 421 5.67 -12.90 -18.23
N SER A 422 5.67 -12.64 -19.54
CA SER A 422 6.30 -11.45 -20.11
C SER A 422 5.57 -10.18 -19.72
N LEU A 423 4.23 -10.20 -19.73
CA LEU A 423 3.40 -9.07 -19.31
C LEU A 423 3.67 -8.70 -17.84
N THR A 424 3.61 -9.69 -16.96
CA THR A 424 3.80 -9.48 -15.52
C THR A 424 5.23 -9.07 -15.19
N ALA A 425 6.24 -9.60 -15.90
CA ALA A 425 7.64 -9.26 -15.71
C ALA A 425 7.90 -7.77 -15.96
N VAL A 426 7.46 -7.24 -17.10
CA VAL A 426 7.69 -5.83 -17.46
C VAL A 426 6.98 -4.92 -16.46
N PHE A 427 5.70 -5.17 -16.17
CA PHE A 427 4.93 -4.36 -15.24
C PHE A 427 5.56 -4.32 -13.83
N THR A 428 5.92 -5.50 -13.30
CA THR A 428 6.56 -5.59 -11.97
C THR A 428 7.90 -4.88 -11.92
N VAL A 429 8.74 -5.04 -12.95
CA VAL A 429 10.06 -4.36 -12.99
C VAL A 429 9.88 -2.85 -13.07
N VAL A 430 8.96 -2.35 -13.90
CA VAL A 430 8.70 -0.91 -13.99
C VAL A 430 8.20 -0.36 -12.64
N MET A 431 7.30 -1.08 -11.97
CA MET A 431 6.79 -0.69 -10.64
C MET A 431 7.91 -0.62 -9.60
N LEU A 432 8.79 -1.61 -9.56
CA LEU A 432 9.94 -1.61 -8.64
C LEU A 432 10.95 -0.50 -8.96
N LEU A 433 11.16 -0.19 -10.26
CA LEU A 433 12.02 0.92 -10.68
C LEU A 433 11.41 2.27 -10.30
N GLN A 434 10.09 2.45 -10.44
CA GLN A 434 9.39 3.65 -9.99
C GLN A 434 9.54 3.86 -8.49
N LEU A 435 9.33 2.80 -7.71
CA LEU A 435 9.52 2.84 -6.26
C LEU A 435 10.97 3.19 -5.89
N SER A 436 11.95 2.58 -6.57
CA SER A 436 13.37 2.89 -6.38
C SER A 436 13.68 4.34 -6.77
N PHE A 437 13.10 4.83 -7.87
CA PHE A 437 13.25 6.22 -8.30
C PHE A 437 12.73 7.19 -7.24
N MET A 438 11.50 7.00 -6.74
CA MET A 438 10.92 7.87 -5.71
C MET A 438 11.71 7.91 -4.40
N ARG A 439 12.40 6.81 -4.06
CA ARG A 439 13.23 6.72 -2.85
C ARG A 439 14.59 7.42 -2.99
N HIS A 440 15.19 7.38 -4.18
CA HIS A 440 16.56 7.83 -4.41
C HIS A 440 16.66 9.09 -5.27
N ALA A 441 15.51 9.64 -5.72
CA ALA A 441 15.52 10.88 -6.48
C ALA A 441 16.06 12.03 -5.61
N ASP A 442 16.78 12.93 -6.27
CA ASP A 442 17.24 14.16 -5.66
C ASP A 442 16.03 15.02 -5.24
N LYS A 443 15.92 15.28 -3.95
CA LYS A 443 14.82 16.08 -3.39
C LYS A 443 15.10 17.58 -3.47
N GLY A 444 16.29 17.99 -3.92
CA GLY A 444 16.74 19.39 -3.89
C GLY A 444 17.15 19.87 -2.50
N VAL A 445 17.19 18.99 -1.51
CA VAL A 445 17.59 19.24 -0.12
C VAL A 445 18.22 17.99 0.48
N ASP A 446 19.20 18.18 1.37
CA ASP A 446 19.87 17.08 2.09
C ASP A 446 19.23 16.84 3.45
N VAL A 447 18.41 15.82 3.55
CA VAL A 447 17.77 15.37 4.80
C VAL A 447 18.53 14.20 5.46
N SER A 448 19.71 13.84 4.96
CA SER A 448 20.50 12.74 5.49
C SER A 448 21.02 13.03 6.89
N ASN A 449 20.99 12.02 7.77
CA ASN A 449 21.46 12.10 9.15
C ASN A 449 20.82 13.24 9.99
N ILE A 450 19.62 13.70 9.61
CA ILE A 450 18.86 14.64 10.42
C ILE A 450 17.91 13.85 11.33
N VAL A 451 18.07 14.05 12.62
CA VAL A 451 17.21 13.52 13.68
C VAL A 451 16.14 14.55 13.99
N SER A 452 14.89 14.22 13.77
CA SER A 452 13.74 14.97 14.24
C SER A 452 13.39 14.51 15.65
N ILE A 453 13.45 15.39 16.59
CA ILE A 453 13.17 15.13 17.99
C ILE A 453 11.83 15.81 18.31
N ASN A 454 10.89 15.00 18.71
CA ASN A 454 9.62 15.48 19.20
C ASN A 454 9.83 16.01 20.62
N SER A 455 9.83 17.33 20.76
CA SER A 455 9.93 17.99 22.07
C SER A 455 8.57 18.60 22.40
N LEU A 456 7.75 17.81 23.10
CA LEU A 456 6.38 18.16 23.44
C LEU A 456 6.20 19.30 24.43
N VAL A 457 7.24 19.60 25.18
CA VAL A 457 7.13 20.42 26.37
C VAL A 457 8.27 21.44 26.46
N THR A 458 9.04 21.58 25.37
CA THR A 458 10.13 22.57 25.39
C THR A 458 9.60 23.93 24.93
N PRO A 459 9.38 24.88 25.85
CA PRO A 459 9.03 26.23 25.48
C PRO A 459 10.07 26.82 24.53
N CYS A 460 9.64 27.64 23.58
CA CYS A 460 10.52 28.27 22.57
C CYS A 460 11.75 28.92 23.20
N TYR A 461 11.61 29.56 24.38
CA TYR A 461 12.72 30.21 25.10
C TYR A 461 13.81 29.22 25.58
N LYS A 462 13.51 27.94 25.74
CA LYS A 462 14.49 26.93 26.10
C LYS A 462 15.27 26.37 24.89
N VAL A 463 14.74 26.54 23.68
CA VAL A 463 15.35 26.00 22.46
C VAL A 463 16.76 26.53 22.23
N ALA A 464 16.99 27.81 22.47
CA ALA A 464 18.32 28.41 22.37
C ALA A 464 19.32 27.74 23.34
N SER A 465 18.89 27.49 24.59
CA SER A 465 19.70 26.78 25.57
C SER A 465 20.02 25.34 25.16
N ILE A 466 19.01 24.63 24.65
CA ILE A 466 19.19 23.26 24.13
C ILE A 466 20.15 23.27 22.95
N ARG A 467 19.99 24.16 21.99
CA ARG A 467 20.89 24.33 20.83
C ARG A 467 22.33 24.54 21.30
N ASN A 468 22.54 25.49 22.21
CA ASN A 468 23.88 25.79 22.71
C ASN A 468 24.53 24.62 23.44
N GLU A 469 23.75 23.83 24.17
CA GLU A 469 24.26 22.65 24.87
C GLU A 469 24.56 21.50 23.89
N LEU A 470 23.65 21.22 22.95
CA LEU A 470 23.83 20.19 21.93
C LEU A 470 25.04 20.44 21.05
N MET A 471 25.26 21.71 20.65
CA MET A 471 26.40 22.12 19.81
C MET A 471 27.77 21.96 20.48
N LYS A 472 27.86 21.65 21.78
CA LYS A 472 29.09 21.29 22.44
C LYS A 472 29.63 19.90 22.01
N ASN A 473 28.77 19.03 21.49
CA ASN A 473 29.17 17.73 21.01
C ASN A 473 29.71 17.85 19.56
N PRO A 474 30.97 17.44 19.29
CA PRO A 474 31.56 17.57 17.94
C PRO A 474 30.88 16.74 16.86
N ASN A 475 30.09 15.72 17.24
CA ASN A 475 29.31 14.92 16.30
C ASN A 475 27.99 15.57 15.92
N ILE A 476 27.63 16.72 16.51
CA ILE A 476 26.43 17.49 16.15
C ILE A 476 26.88 18.66 15.27
N GLN A 477 26.39 18.67 14.02
CA GLN A 477 26.81 19.63 13.02
C GLN A 477 25.92 20.90 13.02
N SER A 478 24.64 20.75 13.25
CA SER A 478 23.67 21.85 13.27
C SER A 478 22.43 21.46 14.05
N VAL A 479 21.74 22.45 14.63
CA VAL A 479 20.48 22.31 15.35
C VAL A 479 19.54 23.40 14.87
N GLY A 480 18.42 23.02 14.28
CA GLY A 480 17.38 23.91 13.75
C GLY A 480 15.98 23.49 14.20
N LEU A 481 14.99 24.23 13.77
CA LEU A 481 13.58 23.99 14.09
C LEU A 481 12.77 23.83 12.83
N CYS A 482 11.90 22.82 12.82
CA CYS A 482 10.90 22.63 11.78
C CYS A 482 9.66 22.01 12.41
N ILE A 483 8.49 22.55 12.11
CA ILE A 483 7.26 21.94 12.59
C ILE A 483 6.94 20.73 11.75
N GLY A 484 6.66 19.63 12.45
CA GLY A 484 6.22 18.37 11.85
C GLY A 484 7.28 17.64 11.10
N ASP A 485 6.82 16.87 10.16
CA ASP A 485 7.62 16.08 9.26
C ASP A 485 7.87 16.89 8.00
N PHE A 486 9.11 17.15 7.70
CA PHE A 486 9.51 17.88 6.49
C PHE A 486 8.97 17.28 5.18
N SER A 487 8.50 16.06 5.22
CA SER A 487 7.91 15.35 4.07
C SER A 487 6.42 15.65 3.83
N ALA A 488 5.80 16.48 4.68
CA ALA A 488 4.41 16.91 4.52
C ALA A 488 4.24 18.35 4.98
N PRO A 489 3.65 19.24 4.18
CA PRO A 489 3.38 20.63 4.58
C PRO A 489 2.42 20.65 5.77
N GLN A 490 2.53 21.68 6.59
CA GLN A 490 1.72 21.82 7.82
C GLN A 490 0.25 22.11 7.54
N GLY A 491 -0.03 22.70 6.41
CA GLY A 491 -1.33 23.07 5.95
C GLY A 491 -1.23 23.84 4.65
N SER A 492 -2.35 24.23 4.14
CA SER A 492 -2.46 25.10 2.99
C SER A 492 -3.35 26.29 3.33
N THR A 493 -3.11 27.41 2.69
CA THR A 493 -3.90 28.62 2.85
C THR A 493 -4.12 29.31 1.50
N SER A 494 -5.34 29.79 1.27
CA SER A 494 -5.69 30.67 0.16
C SER A 494 -5.79 32.13 0.60
N ASN A 495 -5.69 32.38 1.92
CA ASN A 495 -5.92 33.70 2.53
C ASN A 495 -4.71 34.62 2.45
N VAL A 496 -3.60 34.23 1.82
CA VAL A 496 -2.43 35.09 1.68
C VAL A 496 -2.76 36.28 0.79
N LYS A 497 -2.50 37.48 1.31
CA LYS A 497 -2.65 38.75 0.60
C LYS A 497 -1.28 39.22 0.12
N TRP A 498 -1.21 39.70 -1.11
CA TRP A 498 -0.01 40.29 -1.68
C TRP A 498 -0.39 41.42 -2.65
N GLN A 499 0.56 42.30 -2.93
CA GLN A 499 0.35 43.40 -3.86
C GLN A 499 0.17 42.87 -5.29
N GLY A 500 -0.98 43.15 -5.90
CA GLY A 500 -1.31 42.67 -7.25
C GLY A 500 -2.19 41.43 -7.29
N LYS A 501 -2.58 40.85 -6.15
CA LYS A 501 -3.57 39.77 -6.11
C LYS A 501 -4.91 40.27 -6.62
N ALA A 502 -5.47 39.65 -7.66
CA ALA A 502 -6.81 39.97 -8.14
C ALA A 502 -7.90 39.41 -7.19
N GLU A 503 -9.05 40.08 -7.12
CA GLU A 503 -10.22 39.50 -6.44
C GLU A 503 -10.65 38.24 -7.16
N GLY A 504 -10.63 37.08 -6.44
CA GLY A 504 -10.96 35.77 -7.01
C GLY A 504 -9.75 34.91 -7.44
N ASP A 505 -8.53 35.37 -7.23
CA ASP A 505 -7.33 34.53 -7.37
C ASP A 505 -7.16 33.64 -6.14
N ASP A 506 -7.71 32.43 -6.22
CA ASP A 506 -7.61 31.42 -5.16
C ASP A 506 -6.33 30.57 -5.29
N VAL A 507 -5.17 31.24 -5.23
CA VAL A 507 -3.89 30.53 -5.18
C VAL A 507 -3.73 29.88 -3.81
N VAL A 508 -3.73 28.57 -3.77
CA VAL A 508 -3.47 27.78 -2.56
C VAL A 508 -1.97 27.69 -2.34
N LEU A 509 -1.48 28.25 -1.27
CA LEU A 509 -0.08 28.20 -0.85
C LEU A 509 0.07 27.19 0.28
N GLN A 510 1.07 26.33 0.17
CA GLN A 510 1.41 25.41 1.25
C GLN A 510 2.27 26.15 2.29
N CYS A 511 2.15 25.74 3.55
CA CYS A 511 2.80 26.38 4.67
C CYS A 511 3.81 25.46 5.32
N LEU A 512 5.01 25.97 5.61
CA LEU A 512 6.03 25.25 6.37
C LEU A 512 6.63 26.20 7.41
N THR A 513 6.47 25.88 8.69
CA THR A 513 7.09 26.66 9.77
C THR A 513 8.49 26.11 10.05
N THR A 514 9.50 26.98 9.92
CA THR A 514 10.90 26.62 10.07
C THR A 514 11.74 27.83 10.48
N ASP A 515 12.90 27.61 11.07
CA ASP A 515 13.88 28.66 11.34
C ASP A 515 14.99 28.70 10.26
N GLY A 516 15.78 29.77 10.28
CA GLY A 516 16.89 29.94 9.33
C GLY A 516 18.01 28.90 9.51
N TYR A 517 18.18 28.36 10.72
CA TYR A 517 19.14 27.28 10.97
C TYR A 517 18.74 25.97 10.23
N PHE A 518 17.48 25.64 10.21
CA PHE A 518 17.01 24.46 9.52
C PHE A 518 17.10 24.61 7.99
N GLN A 519 16.75 25.81 7.47
CA GLN A 519 16.84 26.07 6.03
C GLN A 519 18.28 25.89 5.52
N GLU A 520 19.26 26.39 6.26
CA GLU A 520 20.67 26.20 5.96
C GLU A 520 21.14 24.75 6.17
N MET A 521 20.65 24.09 7.21
CA MET A 521 20.98 22.70 7.57
C MET A 521 20.66 21.72 6.44
N VAL A 522 19.50 21.89 5.80
CA VAL A 522 19.06 21.04 4.68
C VAL A 522 19.61 21.50 3.33
N GLY A 523 20.34 22.64 3.31
CA GLY A 523 20.98 23.15 2.10
C GLY A 523 19.99 23.62 1.03
N MET A 524 18.92 24.34 1.43
CA MET A 524 18.01 24.94 0.43
C MET A 524 18.78 25.87 -0.48
N GLU A 525 18.63 25.74 -1.80
CA GLU A 525 19.31 26.60 -2.79
C GLU A 525 18.60 27.95 -2.86
N LEU A 526 19.29 29.04 -2.41
CA LEU A 526 18.79 30.40 -2.55
C LEU A 526 18.91 30.89 -3.98
N LEU A 527 17.81 31.40 -4.55
CA LEU A 527 17.78 32.08 -5.85
C LEU A 527 17.97 33.59 -5.66
N ALA A 528 17.41 34.16 -4.58
CA ALA A 528 17.54 35.58 -4.24
C ALA A 528 17.34 35.80 -2.76
N GLY A 529 17.96 36.83 -2.20
CA GLY A 529 17.82 37.24 -0.80
C GLY A 529 18.56 36.33 0.20
N ASP A 530 18.00 36.14 1.38
CA ASP A 530 18.57 35.40 2.50
C ASP A 530 17.59 34.39 3.09
N TYR A 531 18.09 33.50 3.94
CA TYR A 531 17.25 32.64 4.79
C TYR A 531 16.54 33.46 5.87
N LEU A 532 15.58 32.85 6.57
CA LEU A 532 14.99 33.45 7.77
C LEU A 532 16.08 33.80 8.78
N SER A 533 15.87 34.89 9.52
CA SER A 533 16.83 35.30 10.55
C SER A 533 17.04 34.19 11.59
N LYS A 534 18.33 34.00 11.95
CA LYS A 534 18.72 33.11 13.03
C LYS A 534 18.47 33.68 14.42
N ASP A 535 18.50 35.00 14.53
CA ASP A 535 18.32 35.77 15.76
C ASP A 535 16.89 36.33 15.83
N LEU A 536 15.91 35.45 15.68
CA LEU A 536 14.53 35.80 15.93
C LEU A 536 14.35 36.01 17.44
N ASP A 537 14.13 37.25 17.84
CA ASP A 537 13.92 37.62 19.24
C ASP A 537 12.58 37.06 19.71
N VAL A 538 12.64 35.94 20.42
CA VAL A 538 11.46 35.21 20.90
C VAL A 538 10.64 36.06 21.86
N ASP A 539 11.29 36.98 22.60
CA ASP A 539 10.64 37.85 23.57
C ASP A 539 9.75 38.89 22.89
N VAL A 540 10.13 39.37 21.70
CA VAL A 540 9.31 40.30 20.89
C VAL A 540 7.99 39.69 20.46
N TYR A 541 7.96 38.38 20.25
CA TYR A 541 6.79 37.63 19.84
C TYR A 541 5.77 37.44 21.00
N PHE A 542 6.23 37.28 22.24
CA PHE A 542 5.35 37.10 23.40
C PHE A 542 4.70 38.42 23.88
N GLU A 543 5.28 39.55 23.55
CA GLU A 543 4.72 40.87 23.91
C GLU A 543 3.65 41.41 22.94
N GLY A 544 3.31 40.63 21.90
CA GLY A 544 2.24 40.98 20.93
C GLY A 544 2.59 42.14 19.98
N THR A 545 3.86 42.48 19.87
CA THR A 545 4.35 43.56 18.98
C THR A 545 4.85 42.98 17.65
N TYR A 546 3.95 42.33 16.91
CA TYR A 546 4.25 41.76 15.61
C TYR A 546 4.37 42.76 14.45
N GLU A 547 4.17 44.01 14.70
CA GLU A 547 4.16 45.05 13.66
C GLU A 547 5.55 45.27 13.08
N GLY A 548 5.78 44.76 11.89
CA GLY A 548 6.83 45.19 10.97
C GLY A 548 8.05 44.30 10.79
N ASN A 549 8.27 43.25 11.58
CA ASN A 549 9.45 42.41 11.50
C ASN A 549 9.23 40.95 11.10
N TYR A 550 8.00 40.59 10.69
CA TYR A 550 7.72 39.21 10.26
C TYR A 550 8.40 38.92 8.93
N GLN A 551 9.06 37.76 8.83
CA GLN A 551 9.83 37.35 7.67
C GLN A 551 9.21 36.14 7.02
N TYR A 552 9.21 36.16 5.69
CA TYR A 552 8.81 35.03 4.85
C TYR A 552 9.93 34.65 3.91
N VAL A 553 10.11 33.35 3.71
CA VAL A 553 10.85 32.78 2.60
C VAL A 553 9.87 32.00 1.73
N ILE A 554 9.95 32.19 0.43
CA ILE A 554 9.04 31.51 -0.51
C ILE A 554 9.85 30.66 -1.50
N ASN A 555 9.19 29.67 -2.13
CA ASN A 555 9.83 28.95 -3.21
C ASN A 555 9.60 29.62 -4.57
N GLU A 556 10.32 29.15 -5.60
CA GLU A 556 10.22 29.66 -6.98
C GLU A 556 8.79 29.59 -7.51
N SER A 557 8.07 28.47 -7.26
CA SER A 557 6.68 28.29 -7.66
C SER A 557 5.74 29.31 -7.01
N ALA A 558 5.98 29.71 -5.76
CA ALA A 558 5.18 30.76 -5.09
C ALA A 558 5.45 32.14 -5.67
N ALA A 559 6.72 32.49 -5.93
CA ALA A 559 7.08 33.74 -6.59
C ALA A 559 6.40 33.84 -7.96
N LYS A 560 6.45 32.78 -8.76
CA LYS A 560 5.79 32.71 -10.06
C LYS A 560 4.27 32.82 -9.97
N ALA A 561 3.64 32.16 -8.99
CA ALA A 561 2.20 32.25 -8.75
C ALA A 561 1.75 33.66 -8.36
N MET A 562 2.63 34.41 -7.67
CA MET A 562 2.40 35.82 -7.29
C MET A 562 2.74 36.80 -8.44
N GLY A 563 3.28 36.31 -9.57
CA GLY A 563 3.63 37.11 -10.74
C GLY A 563 4.95 37.83 -10.62
N TRP A 564 5.88 37.37 -9.78
CA TRP A 564 7.19 37.98 -9.54
C TRP A 564 8.35 37.09 -10.00
N SER A 565 9.45 37.70 -10.42
CA SER A 565 10.73 37.01 -10.48
C SER A 565 11.30 36.82 -9.06
N PRO A 566 12.26 35.90 -8.86
CA PRO A 566 12.89 35.70 -7.54
C PRO A 566 13.47 36.99 -6.96
N GLU A 567 14.11 37.82 -7.77
CA GLU A 567 14.74 39.08 -7.36
C GLU A 567 13.69 40.15 -7.02
N GLU A 568 12.58 40.20 -7.77
CA GLU A 568 11.48 41.14 -7.54
C GLU A 568 10.68 40.80 -6.32
N ALA A 569 10.61 39.55 -5.92
CA ALA A 569 9.87 39.09 -4.75
C ALA A 569 10.53 39.51 -3.45
N VAL A 570 11.87 39.62 -3.39
CA VAL A 570 12.60 40.01 -2.18
C VAL A 570 12.25 41.46 -1.80
N GLY A 571 11.87 41.63 -0.55
CA GLY A 571 11.46 42.95 0.00
C GLY A 571 9.97 43.27 -0.19
N LYS A 572 9.22 42.47 -1.00
CA LYS A 572 7.76 42.62 -1.10
C LYS A 572 7.07 42.19 0.20
N GLU A 573 5.95 42.81 0.46
CA GLU A 573 5.13 42.54 1.64
C GLU A 573 4.02 41.53 1.28
N ILE A 574 3.89 40.51 2.09
CA ILE A 574 2.78 39.55 2.06
C ILE A 574 2.16 39.44 3.45
N SER A 575 0.90 39.01 3.50
CA SER A 575 0.20 38.75 4.76
C SER A 575 -0.54 37.45 4.68
N ASN A 576 -0.15 36.50 5.51
CA ASN A 576 -0.94 35.32 5.81
C ASN A 576 -1.84 35.61 7.03
N THR A 577 -1.38 35.30 8.23
CA THR A 577 -2.03 35.75 9.47
C THR A 577 -1.49 37.13 9.89
N THR A 578 -0.22 37.35 9.70
CA THR A 578 0.53 38.56 10.03
C THR A 578 1.21 39.13 8.80
N ALA A 579 1.24 40.43 8.66
CA ALA A 579 1.97 41.10 7.58
C ALA A 579 3.48 41.02 7.80
N GLY A 580 4.23 40.73 6.73
CA GLY A 580 5.68 40.61 6.77
C GLY A 580 6.32 40.68 5.43
N LYS A 581 7.66 40.75 5.39
CA LYS A 581 8.45 40.87 4.17
C LYS A 581 9.02 39.56 3.72
N ILE A 582 9.04 39.37 2.42
CA ILE A 582 9.80 38.27 1.80
C ILE A 582 11.27 38.62 1.90
N VAL A 583 12.03 37.80 2.65
CA VAL A 583 13.49 38.00 2.82
C VAL A 583 14.30 37.17 1.84
N GLY A 584 13.72 36.09 1.31
CA GLY A 584 14.40 35.24 0.34
C GLY A 584 13.47 34.38 -0.49
N VAL A 585 14.01 33.96 -1.62
CA VAL A 585 13.38 33.01 -2.54
C VAL A 585 14.30 31.82 -2.73
N VAL A 586 13.81 30.62 -2.44
CA VAL A 586 14.53 29.37 -2.63
C VAL A 586 14.05 28.67 -3.88
N LYS A 587 14.93 27.88 -4.48
CA LYS A 587 14.58 26.99 -5.57
C LYS A 587 13.54 25.97 -5.13
N ASP A 588 12.74 25.49 -6.07
CA ASP A 588 11.78 24.44 -5.81
C ASP A 588 12.47 23.16 -5.33
N PHE A 589 11.97 22.58 -4.26
CA PHE A 589 12.44 21.33 -3.67
C PHE A 589 11.26 20.43 -3.28
N HIS A 590 11.49 19.14 -3.15
CA HIS A 590 10.45 18.19 -2.76
C HIS A 590 10.20 18.20 -1.25
N PHE A 591 9.15 18.88 -0.83
CA PHE A 591 8.65 18.93 0.55
C PHE A 591 7.36 18.10 0.75
N ALA A 592 6.91 17.41 -0.29
CA ALA A 592 5.80 16.48 -0.28
C ALA A 592 6.18 15.19 -1.02
N ASP A 593 5.25 14.24 -1.12
CA ASP A 593 5.48 13.03 -1.88
C ASP A 593 5.60 13.35 -3.40
N MET A 594 6.32 12.49 -4.13
CA MET A 594 6.56 12.66 -5.57
C MET A 594 5.37 12.31 -6.46
N ARG A 595 4.22 11.96 -5.88
CA ARG A 595 2.96 11.81 -6.63
C ARG A 595 2.47 13.16 -7.13
N ASN A 596 2.71 14.21 -6.33
CA ASN A 596 2.26 15.56 -6.61
C ASN A 596 3.40 16.41 -7.16
N ALA A 597 3.04 17.37 -8.04
CA ALA A 597 3.99 18.38 -8.48
C ALA A 597 4.33 19.35 -7.32
N ILE A 598 5.54 19.90 -7.35
CA ILE A 598 5.94 20.92 -6.37
C ILE A 598 5.02 22.13 -6.55
N GLY A 599 4.29 22.46 -5.49
CA GLY A 599 3.37 23.59 -5.46
C GLY A 599 4.00 24.85 -4.84
N PRO A 600 3.25 25.97 -4.85
CA PRO A 600 3.66 27.21 -4.16
C PRO A 600 3.79 26.98 -2.65
N LEU A 601 4.93 27.38 -2.07
CA LEU A 601 5.26 27.19 -0.66
C LEU A 601 5.65 28.52 -0.03
N ILE A 602 5.11 28.80 1.16
CA ILE A 602 5.57 29.87 2.04
C ILE A 602 6.19 29.27 3.30
N MET A 603 7.33 29.78 3.69
CA MET A 603 8.05 29.39 4.90
C MET A 603 8.16 30.57 5.85
N TYR A 604 7.92 30.32 7.11
CA TYR A 604 7.97 31.34 8.16
C TYR A 604 8.24 30.67 9.52
N TYR A 605 8.64 31.45 10.49
CA TYR A 605 8.79 30.99 11.86
C TYR A 605 7.65 31.55 12.73
N PHE A 606 7.00 30.67 13.47
CA PHE A 606 5.93 31.01 14.39
C PHE A 606 6.20 30.37 15.77
N PRO A 607 6.64 31.18 16.77
CA PRO A 607 7.11 30.62 18.05
C PRO A 607 6.03 29.94 18.88
N GLU A 608 4.75 30.30 18.70
CA GLU A 608 3.63 29.67 19.42
C GLU A 608 3.37 28.21 18.95
N ASN A 609 3.77 27.88 17.74
CA ASN A 609 3.74 26.53 17.27
C ASN A 609 4.98 25.80 17.76
N LEU A 610 4.82 24.77 18.58
CA LEU A 610 5.89 23.97 19.16
C LEU A 610 6.65 23.20 18.07
N PRO A 611 7.84 23.65 17.66
CA PRO A 611 8.57 22.98 16.60
C PRO A 611 9.29 21.73 17.11
N ASN A 612 9.48 20.77 16.22
CA ASN A 612 10.43 19.70 16.44
C ASN A 612 11.85 20.23 16.38
N ILE A 613 12.69 19.74 17.26
CA ILE A 613 14.12 20.04 17.22
C ILE A 613 14.76 19.13 16.20
N MET A 614 15.33 19.73 15.16
CA MET A 614 16.04 19.04 14.10
C MET A 614 17.54 19.09 14.39
N VAL A 615 18.19 17.92 14.45
CA VAL A 615 19.62 17.82 14.77
C VAL A 615 20.33 17.08 13.66
N LYS A 616 21.24 17.74 12.95
CA LYS A 616 22.10 17.09 11.96
C LYS A 616 23.31 16.49 12.68
N ILE A 617 23.45 15.18 12.60
CA ILE A 617 24.53 14.44 13.29
C ILE A 617 25.52 13.85 12.28
N ALA A 618 26.75 13.66 12.70
CA ALA A 618 27.73 12.91 11.94
C ALA A 618 27.31 11.44 11.82
N PRO A 619 27.60 10.77 10.70
CA PRO A 619 27.25 9.36 10.50
C PRO A 619 27.95 8.42 11.48
N GLU A 620 29.11 8.82 11.99
CA GLU A 620 29.89 8.07 12.98
C GLU A 620 29.26 8.21 14.38
N ASN A 621 29.30 7.14 15.17
CA ASN A 621 28.90 7.12 16.59
C ASN A 621 27.39 7.51 16.80
N ARG A 622 26.52 7.23 15.83
CA ARG A 622 25.08 7.61 15.87
C ARG A 622 24.43 7.32 17.23
N GLN A 623 24.63 6.13 17.77
CA GLN A 623 23.96 5.71 19.01
C GLN A 623 24.45 6.48 20.23
N GLN A 624 25.76 6.74 20.31
CA GLN A 624 26.33 7.54 21.39
C GLN A 624 25.86 9.00 21.31
N THR A 625 25.77 9.55 20.10
CA THR A 625 25.26 10.91 19.87
C THR A 625 23.78 11.01 20.26
N LEU A 626 22.96 10.00 19.93
CA LEU A 626 21.55 9.96 20.34
C LEU A 626 21.39 9.90 21.87
N SER A 627 22.22 9.10 22.56
CA SER A 627 22.21 9.06 24.03
C SER A 627 22.56 10.41 24.63
N TYR A 628 23.58 11.10 24.08
CA TYR A 628 23.97 12.44 24.51
C TYR A 628 22.81 13.46 24.29
N ILE A 629 22.15 13.40 23.13
CA ILE A 629 20.98 14.27 22.84
C ILE A 629 19.88 14.02 23.87
N GLN A 630 19.57 12.76 24.14
CA GLN A 630 18.55 12.37 25.12
C GLN A 630 18.87 12.88 26.53
N GLU A 631 20.11 12.70 26.98
CA GLU A 631 20.56 13.18 28.30
C GLU A 631 20.50 14.71 28.38
N THR A 632 20.94 15.40 27.33
CA THR A 632 20.93 16.86 27.27
C THR A 632 19.50 17.42 27.35
N ILE A 633 18.57 16.88 26.56
CA ILE A 633 17.18 17.30 26.58
C ILE A 633 16.54 17.03 27.94
N ARG A 634 16.75 15.85 28.51
CA ARG A 634 16.24 15.50 29.84
C ARG A 634 16.81 16.39 30.96
N SER A 635 18.04 16.83 30.84
CA SER A 635 18.66 17.71 31.84
C SER A 635 18.05 19.13 31.87
N ILE A 636 17.57 19.59 30.70
CA ILE A 636 16.97 20.93 30.55
C ILE A 636 15.46 20.86 30.75
N ASN A 637 14.84 19.77 30.36
CA ASN A 637 13.40 19.60 30.46
C ASN A 637 13.04 18.21 31.01
N TYR A 638 12.83 18.15 32.33
CA TYR A 638 12.65 16.89 33.08
C TYR A 638 11.39 16.09 32.73
N ALA A 639 10.44 16.68 32.01
CA ALA A 639 9.14 16.09 31.68
C ALA A 639 9.09 15.52 30.27
N ASP A 640 10.16 15.62 29.48
CA ASP A 640 10.10 15.23 28.07
C ASP A 640 10.27 13.74 27.84
N VAL A 641 9.33 13.19 27.09
CA VAL A 641 9.48 11.91 26.41
C VAL A 641 10.39 12.12 25.20
N PHE A 642 11.56 11.53 25.27
CA PHE A 642 12.47 11.54 24.14
C PHE A 642 11.98 10.55 23.08
N SER A 643 11.30 11.05 22.07
CA SER A 643 11.01 10.29 20.85
C SER A 643 11.72 10.96 19.67
N TYR A 644 12.33 10.17 18.82
CA TYR A 644 13.04 10.67 17.66
C TYR A 644 12.75 9.83 16.42
N SER A 645 12.88 10.45 15.27
CA SER A 645 12.88 9.77 13.97
C SER A 645 13.94 10.38 13.06
N PHE A 646 14.44 9.59 12.11
CA PHE A 646 15.33 10.14 11.08
C PHE A 646 14.52 10.59 9.88
N LEU A 647 14.67 11.85 9.46
CA LEU A 647 13.93 12.43 8.33
C LEU A 647 14.14 11.64 7.02
N GLY A 648 15.38 11.20 6.76
CA GLY A 648 15.71 10.46 5.53
C GLY A 648 15.27 8.99 5.54
N GLU A 649 14.93 8.43 6.71
CA GLU A 649 14.58 7.02 6.88
C GLU A 649 13.07 6.80 6.97
N LYS A 650 12.28 7.85 7.02
CA LYS A 650 10.81 7.74 7.09
C LYS A 650 10.25 7.20 5.78
N GLU A 651 9.44 6.16 5.90
CA GLU A 651 8.87 5.48 4.75
C GLU A 651 7.59 6.17 4.26
N LEU A 652 7.75 7.01 3.22
CA LEU A 652 6.65 7.76 2.60
C LEU A 652 5.82 6.92 1.63
N TYR A 653 6.40 5.84 1.10
CA TYR A 653 5.82 5.04 0.01
C TYR A 653 5.49 3.63 0.47
N HIS A 654 4.87 3.52 1.65
CA HIS A 654 4.52 2.23 2.25
C HIS A 654 3.54 1.43 1.38
N GLU A 655 2.51 2.08 0.83
CA GLU A 655 1.52 1.45 -0.05
C GLU A 655 2.15 0.93 -1.35
N GLU A 656 2.94 1.77 -2.03
CA GLU A 656 3.63 1.37 -3.27
C GLU A 656 4.62 0.24 -3.02
N ARG A 657 5.28 0.23 -1.86
CA ARG A 657 6.14 -0.87 -1.47
C ARG A 657 5.36 -2.17 -1.30
N GLN A 658 4.23 -2.13 -0.60
CA GLN A 658 3.36 -3.29 -0.43
C GLN A 658 2.92 -3.86 -1.78
N VAL A 659 2.39 -3.00 -2.65
CA VAL A 659 1.93 -3.41 -3.98
C VAL A 659 3.09 -3.89 -4.84
N GLY A 660 4.26 -3.29 -4.73
CA GLY A 660 5.49 -3.76 -5.37
C GLY A 660 5.88 -5.17 -4.93
N HIS A 661 5.84 -5.47 -3.61
CA HIS A 661 6.10 -6.79 -3.06
C HIS A 661 5.04 -7.81 -3.51
N LEU A 662 3.76 -7.46 -3.43
CA LEU A 662 2.67 -8.32 -3.92
C LEU A 662 2.78 -8.60 -5.41
N SER A 663 3.13 -7.60 -6.21
CA SER A 663 3.38 -7.73 -7.65
C SER A 663 4.59 -8.64 -7.93
N LEU A 664 5.63 -8.54 -7.14
CA LEU A 664 6.78 -9.44 -7.23
C LEU A 664 6.39 -10.89 -6.88
N LEU A 665 5.57 -11.10 -5.87
CA LEU A 665 5.07 -12.43 -5.51
C LEU A 665 4.30 -13.08 -6.67
N TYR A 666 3.32 -12.36 -7.24
CA TYR A 666 2.54 -12.94 -8.33
C TYR A 666 3.38 -13.12 -9.61
N PHE A 667 4.33 -12.24 -9.89
CA PHE A 667 5.28 -12.43 -11.01
C PHE A 667 6.12 -13.69 -10.83
N LEU A 668 6.73 -13.88 -9.65
CA LEU A 668 7.53 -15.08 -9.36
C LEU A 668 6.68 -16.35 -9.46
N ALA A 669 5.45 -16.35 -8.93
CA ALA A 669 4.53 -17.45 -9.03
C ALA A 669 4.16 -17.75 -10.49
N ALA A 670 3.79 -16.74 -11.26
CA ALA A 670 3.44 -16.87 -12.68
C ALA A 670 4.66 -17.38 -13.50
N MET A 671 5.85 -16.88 -13.21
CA MET A 671 7.09 -17.33 -13.86
C MET A 671 7.38 -18.80 -13.56
N LEU A 672 7.32 -19.21 -12.28
CA LEU A 672 7.53 -20.61 -11.90
C LEU A 672 6.50 -21.53 -12.57
N LEU A 673 5.22 -21.17 -12.50
CA LEU A 673 4.15 -21.93 -13.15
C LEU A 673 4.37 -22.05 -14.66
N SER A 674 4.76 -20.95 -15.31
CA SER A 674 5.05 -20.94 -16.75
C SER A 674 6.27 -21.79 -17.11
N LEU A 675 7.33 -21.78 -16.31
CA LEU A 675 8.51 -22.63 -16.51
C LEU A 675 8.14 -24.11 -16.42
N PHE A 676 7.34 -24.53 -15.43
CA PHE A 676 6.87 -25.91 -15.30
C PHE A 676 5.94 -26.31 -16.45
N GLY A 677 5.00 -25.43 -16.84
CA GLY A 677 4.11 -25.67 -17.97
C GLY A 677 4.87 -25.82 -19.28
N PHE A 678 5.79 -24.89 -19.53
CA PHE A 678 6.64 -24.91 -20.72
C PHE A 678 7.52 -26.16 -20.76
N PHE A 679 8.15 -26.54 -19.66
CA PHE A 679 8.91 -27.79 -19.55
C PHE A 679 8.03 -29.02 -19.87
N GLY A 680 6.81 -29.09 -19.34
CA GLY A 680 5.85 -30.15 -19.60
C GLY A 680 5.48 -30.25 -21.08
N VAL A 681 5.17 -29.10 -21.72
CA VAL A 681 4.83 -29.01 -23.15
C VAL A 681 6.00 -29.46 -24.03
N ILE A 682 7.19 -28.95 -23.78
CA ILE A 682 8.38 -29.33 -24.57
C ILE A 682 8.70 -30.81 -24.41
N SER A 683 8.70 -31.30 -23.17
CA SER A 683 8.95 -32.72 -22.92
C SER A 683 7.95 -33.63 -23.67
N TYR A 684 6.67 -33.21 -23.70
CA TYR A 684 5.64 -33.91 -24.44
C TYR A 684 5.89 -33.91 -25.95
N HIS A 685 6.18 -32.73 -26.54
CA HIS A 685 6.44 -32.61 -27.98
C HIS A 685 7.68 -33.41 -28.43
N LEU A 686 8.75 -33.32 -27.65
CA LEU A 686 9.99 -33.98 -27.98
C LEU A 686 9.87 -35.52 -27.88
N HIS A 687 9.08 -36.04 -26.94
CA HIS A 687 8.78 -37.46 -26.86
C HIS A 687 7.98 -37.96 -28.07
N GLN A 688 7.12 -37.13 -28.67
CA GLN A 688 6.43 -37.47 -29.91
C GLN A 688 7.37 -37.47 -31.14
N GLU A 689 8.41 -36.66 -31.09
CA GLU A 689 9.40 -36.51 -32.17
C GLU A 689 10.64 -37.41 -31.97
N GLU A 690 10.68 -38.25 -30.90
CA GLU A 690 11.84 -39.10 -30.59
C GLU A 690 12.27 -39.95 -31.80
N VAL A 691 11.30 -40.56 -32.50
CA VAL A 691 11.57 -41.38 -33.68
C VAL A 691 12.13 -40.56 -34.84
N ASN A 692 11.56 -39.36 -35.09
CA ASN A 692 12.04 -38.45 -36.13
C ASN A 692 13.47 -37.95 -35.81
N MET A 693 13.76 -37.71 -34.55
CA MET A 693 15.11 -37.34 -34.09
C MET A 693 16.09 -38.48 -34.26
N ALA A 694 15.69 -39.70 -33.92
CA ALA A 694 16.51 -40.89 -34.10
C ALA A 694 16.80 -41.17 -35.61
N VAL A 695 15.80 -41.03 -36.47
CA VAL A 695 15.97 -41.13 -37.93
C VAL A 695 16.96 -40.09 -38.46
N ARG A 696 16.84 -38.83 -38.06
CA ARG A 696 17.80 -37.78 -38.46
C ARG A 696 19.23 -38.09 -38.04
N LYS A 697 19.42 -38.65 -36.83
CA LYS A 697 20.74 -39.08 -36.36
C LYS A 697 21.29 -40.26 -37.16
N VAL A 698 20.45 -41.21 -37.54
CA VAL A 698 20.84 -42.30 -38.44
C VAL A 698 21.31 -41.77 -39.79
N TYR A 699 20.70 -40.70 -40.30
CA TYR A 699 21.15 -39.97 -41.51
C TYR A 699 22.35 -39.02 -41.28
N GLY A 700 23.00 -39.08 -40.10
CA GLY A 700 24.25 -38.39 -39.85
C GLY A 700 24.11 -37.00 -39.20
N ALA A 701 22.90 -36.57 -38.80
CA ALA A 701 22.74 -35.28 -38.12
C ALA A 701 23.38 -35.28 -36.71
N THR A 702 24.17 -34.27 -36.45
CA THR A 702 24.79 -34.06 -35.13
C THR A 702 23.77 -33.63 -34.10
N ASN A 703 24.05 -33.83 -32.80
CA ASN A 703 23.19 -33.34 -31.71
C ASN A 703 22.98 -31.83 -31.78
N ARG A 704 23.98 -31.07 -32.23
CA ARG A 704 23.89 -29.60 -32.39
C ARG A 704 22.92 -29.20 -33.51
N GLU A 705 22.91 -29.88 -34.61
CA GLU A 705 22.01 -29.63 -35.76
C GLU A 705 20.56 -29.96 -35.38
N VAL A 706 20.32 -31.07 -34.70
CA VAL A 706 19.01 -31.45 -34.18
C VAL A 706 18.52 -30.38 -33.21
N MET A 707 19.36 -29.95 -32.25
CA MET A 707 19.05 -28.93 -31.29
C MET A 707 18.71 -27.58 -31.93
N ALA A 708 19.55 -27.13 -32.87
CA ALA A 708 19.32 -25.86 -33.59
C ALA A 708 18.01 -25.85 -34.37
N HIS A 709 17.66 -27.00 -35.00
CA HIS A 709 16.41 -27.14 -35.73
C HIS A 709 15.18 -27.00 -34.83
N TYR A 710 15.13 -27.71 -33.69
CA TYR A 710 14.01 -27.65 -32.78
C TYR A 710 13.94 -26.31 -32.04
N LEU A 711 15.08 -25.72 -31.67
CA LEU A 711 15.16 -24.41 -31.09
C LEU A 711 14.55 -23.34 -32.03
N LYS A 712 14.94 -23.36 -33.30
CA LYS A 712 14.42 -22.41 -34.31
C LYS A 712 12.91 -22.52 -34.48
N ILE A 713 12.37 -23.73 -34.53
CA ILE A 713 10.91 -23.96 -34.68
C ILE A 713 10.17 -23.45 -33.43
N LYS A 714 10.68 -23.74 -32.23
CA LYS A 714 10.01 -23.38 -30.99
C LYS A 714 10.11 -21.91 -30.72
N LEU A 715 11.27 -21.27 -30.88
CA LEU A 715 11.42 -19.84 -30.67
C LEU A 715 10.52 -19.00 -31.57
N ARG A 716 10.37 -19.38 -32.86
CA ARG A 716 9.46 -18.67 -33.77
C ARG A 716 8.01 -18.65 -33.27
N LEU A 717 7.57 -19.67 -32.55
CA LEU A 717 6.23 -19.78 -32.02
C LEU A 717 5.96 -18.70 -30.95
N TYR A 718 6.97 -18.31 -30.16
CA TYR A 718 6.84 -17.40 -29.01
C TYR A 718 7.14 -15.94 -29.33
N VAL A 719 7.64 -15.62 -30.53
CA VAL A 719 7.95 -14.23 -30.93
C VAL A 719 6.72 -13.34 -30.78
N LEU A 720 5.61 -13.74 -31.42
CA LEU A 720 4.39 -12.89 -31.43
C LEU A 720 3.79 -12.74 -30.00
N PRO A 721 3.58 -13.79 -29.21
CA PRO A 721 3.08 -13.64 -27.83
C PRO A 721 3.94 -12.76 -26.94
N ILE A 722 5.27 -12.87 -27.01
CA ILE A 722 6.19 -12.06 -26.22
C ILE A 722 6.10 -10.60 -26.65
N LEU A 723 6.12 -10.32 -27.95
CA LEU A 723 6.04 -8.94 -28.47
C LEU A 723 4.70 -8.27 -28.08
N VAL A 724 3.58 -8.97 -28.29
CA VAL A 724 2.25 -8.45 -27.94
C VAL A 724 2.14 -8.22 -26.43
N ALA A 725 2.52 -9.19 -25.62
CA ALA A 725 2.46 -9.07 -24.16
C ALA A 725 3.35 -7.96 -23.63
N THR A 726 4.57 -7.80 -24.18
CA THR A 726 5.46 -6.71 -23.81
C THR A 726 4.89 -5.34 -24.21
N ALA A 727 4.34 -5.23 -25.42
CA ALA A 727 3.74 -3.97 -25.88
C ALA A 727 2.52 -3.57 -25.00
N VAL A 728 1.66 -4.53 -24.67
CA VAL A 728 0.52 -4.33 -23.77
C VAL A 728 1.01 -3.94 -22.38
N SER A 729 2.04 -4.60 -21.85
CA SER A 729 2.58 -4.28 -20.53
C SER A 729 3.23 -2.90 -20.48
N VAL A 730 3.98 -2.52 -21.51
CA VAL A 730 4.55 -1.17 -21.63
C VAL A 730 3.43 -0.12 -21.65
N TYR A 731 2.37 -0.34 -22.42
CA TYR A 731 1.22 0.56 -22.46
C TYR A 731 0.58 0.74 -21.07
N PHE A 732 0.29 -0.35 -20.37
CA PHE A 732 -0.28 -0.28 -19.01
C PHE A 732 0.69 0.35 -18.01
N SER A 733 1.99 0.06 -18.12
CA SER A 733 3.01 0.68 -17.27
C SER A 733 3.09 2.19 -17.47
N LEU A 734 3.06 2.67 -18.72
CA LEU A 734 3.07 4.10 -19.03
C LEU A 734 1.79 4.79 -18.54
N HIS A 735 0.64 4.13 -18.67
CA HIS A 735 -0.63 4.67 -18.18
C HIS A 735 -0.64 4.75 -16.64
N TRP A 736 -0.15 3.72 -15.95
CA TRP A 736 -0.02 3.73 -14.49
C TRP A 736 0.95 4.83 -14.00
N LEU A 737 2.06 5.07 -14.71
CA LEU A 737 3.02 6.11 -14.39
C LEU A 737 2.45 7.53 -14.49
N GLN A 738 1.38 7.76 -15.25
CA GLN A 738 0.70 9.05 -15.32
C GLN A 738 0.07 9.51 -14.00
N ASN A 739 -0.11 8.60 -13.04
CA ASN A 739 -0.58 8.93 -11.70
C ASN A 739 0.50 9.60 -10.83
N PHE A 740 1.73 9.71 -11.32
CA PHE A 740 2.87 10.31 -10.63
C PHE A 740 3.34 11.53 -11.38
N ALA A 741 3.46 12.67 -10.70
CA ALA A 741 4.04 13.86 -11.31
C ALA A 741 5.51 13.65 -11.70
N TYR A 742 6.23 12.87 -10.86
CA TYR A 742 7.62 12.50 -11.10
C TYR A 742 7.74 10.99 -11.26
N HIS A 743 8.15 10.57 -12.43
CA HIS A 743 8.23 9.15 -12.78
C HIS A 743 9.46 8.81 -13.61
N VAL A 744 9.78 7.53 -13.66
CA VAL A 744 10.87 7.02 -14.52
C VAL A 744 10.64 7.38 -15.98
N SER A 745 11.73 7.67 -16.70
CA SER A 745 11.65 8.13 -18.07
C SER A 745 11.08 7.07 -19.03
N VAL A 746 10.32 7.50 -20.03
CA VAL A 746 9.76 6.62 -21.07
C VAL A 746 10.82 5.74 -21.75
N PRO A 747 12.02 6.27 -22.11
CA PRO A 747 13.10 5.43 -22.67
C PRO A 747 13.51 4.27 -21.75
N LEU A 748 13.53 4.49 -20.43
CA LEU A 748 13.84 3.42 -19.46
C LEU A 748 12.78 2.32 -19.49
N VAL A 749 11.49 2.67 -19.53
CA VAL A 749 10.39 1.69 -19.64
C VAL A 749 10.51 0.86 -20.91
N LEU A 750 10.81 1.50 -22.03
CA LEU A 750 11.05 0.80 -23.31
C LEU A 750 12.27 -0.14 -23.23
N THR A 751 13.34 0.29 -22.56
CA THR A 751 14.53 -0.54 -22.32
C THR A 751 14.19 -1.77 -21.48
N VAL A 752 13.37 -1.62 -20.42
CA VAL A 752 12.87 -2.75 -19.62
C VAL A 752 12.09 -3.73 -20.50
N GLY A 753 11.23 -3.23 -21.38
CA GLY A 753 10.53 -4.05 -22.36
C GLY A 753 11.47 -4.86 -23.24
N LEU A 754 12.50 -4.24 -23.82
CA LEU A 754 13.50 -4.91 -24.66
C LEU A 754 14.32 -5.94 -23.88
N VAL A 755 14.76 -5.61 -22.67
CA VAL A 755 15.49 -6.55 -21.80
C VAL A 755 14.59 -7.75 -21.42
N SER A 756 13.32 -7.52 -21.14
CA SER A 756 12.35 -8.59 -20.86
C SER A 756 12.18 -9.54 -22.04
N ILE A 757 12.06 -9.01 -23.27
CA ILE A 757 12.02 -9.81 -24.51
C ILE A 757 13.28 -10.69 -24.61
N PHE A 758 14.44 -10.10 -24.45
CA PHE A 758 15.71 -10.81 -24.53
C PHE A 758 15.81 -11.92 -23.46
N THR A 759 15.48 -11.60 -22.22
CA THR A 759 15.51 -12.53 -21.09
C THR A 759 14.54 -13.70 -21.30
N ALA A 760 13.32 -13.42 -21.79
CA ALA A 760 12.35 -14.46 -22.13
C ALA A 760 12.90 -15.44 -23.20
N PHE A 761 13.52 -14.92 -24.27
CA PHE A 761 14.13 -15.77 -25.29
C PHE A 761 15.31 -16.58 -24.78
N VAL A 762 16.14 -16.02 -23.91
CA VAL A 762 17.26 -16.75 -23.27
C VAL A 762 16.73 -17.90 -22.42
N LEU A 763 15.73 -17.64 -21.53
CA LEU A 763 15.14 -18.66 -20.67
C LEU A 763 14.48 -19.78 -21.50
N LEU A 764 13.69 -19.43 -22.51
CA LEU A 764 13.07 -20.41 -23.41
C LEU A 764 14.12 -21.25 -24.15
N SER A 765 15.22 -20.63 -24.58
CA SER A 765 16.32 -21.31 -25.26
C SER A 765 17.03 -22.29 -24.32
N LEU A 766 17.30 -21.90 -23.07
CA LEU A 766 17.95 -22.76 -22.09
C LEU A 766 17.09 -24.00 -21.75
N ILE A 767 15.79 -23.79 -21.51
CA ILE A 767 14.87 -24.89 -21.20
C ILE A 767 14.75 -25.86 -22.41
N THR A 768 14.55 -25.30 -23.61
CA THR A 768 14.43 -26.09 -24.83
C THR A 768 15.70 -26.90 -25.07
N SER A 769 16.88 -26.30 -24.94
CA SER A 769 18.17 -26.97 -25.13
C SER A 769 18.37 -28.07 -24.09
N GLY A 770 18.06 -27.87 -22.83
CA GLY A 770 18.16 -28.85 -21.77
C GLY A 770 17.28 -30.09 -22.03
N VAL A 771 16.03 -29.86 -22.46
CA VAL A 771 15.09 -30.97 -22.76
C VAL A 771 15.52 -31.72 -24.04
N VAL A 772 15.92 -31.00 -25.11
CA VAL A 772 16.43 -31.64 -26.35
C VAL A 772 17.67 -32.47 -26.06
N GLN A 773 18.61 -31.93 -25.25
CA GLN A 773 19.80 -32.68 -24.86
C GLN A 773 19.48 -33.97 -24.10
N SER A 774 18.51 -33.92 -23.16
CA SER A 774 18.04 -35.09 -22.43
C SER A 774 17.45 -36.17 -23.34
N VAL A 775 16.69 -35.78 -24.37
CA VAL A 775 16.12 -36.72 -25.35
C VAL A 775 17.23 -37.25 -26.30
N CYS A 776 18.12 -36.37 -26.74
CA CYS A 776 19.24 -36.75 -27.61
C CYS A 776 20.27 -37.69 -26.95
N SER A 777 20.35 -37.74 -25.63
CA SER A 777 21.25 -38.63 -24.89
C SER A 777 20.75 -40.09 -24.80
N GLN A 778 19.50 -40.35 -25.15
CA GLN A 778 18.95 -41.72 -25.17
C GLN A 778 19.57 -42.55 -26.30
N LYS A 779 19.76 -43.84 -26.05
CA LYS A 779 20.31 -44.73 -27.06
C LYS A 779 19.34 -44.89 -28.24
N ILE A 780 19.85 -44.71 -29.46
CA ILE A 780 19.05 -44.78 -30.71
C ILE A 780 18.35 -46.12 -30.84
N THR A 781 19.01 -47.21 -30.42
CA THR A 781 18.46 -48.59 -30.43
C THR A 781 17.21 -48.71 -29.57
N ASP A 782 17.20 -48.09 -28.39
CA ASP A 782 16.08 -48.17 -27.44
C ASP A 782 14.86 -47.34 -27.91
N VAL A 783 15.10 -46.31 -28.73
CA VAL A 783 14.05 -45.47 -29.31
C VAL A 783 13.41 -46.13 -30.54
N LEU A 784 14.17 -46.83 -31.37
CA LEU A 784 13.66 -47.47 -32.59
C LEU A 784 12.99 -48.83 -32.32
N GLN A 785 13.24 -49.43 -31.15
CA GLN A 785 12.57 -50.70 -30.71
C GLN A 785 11.23 -50.46 -29.96
N LYS A 786 10.89 -49.25 -29.61
CA LYS A 786 9.58 -48.85 -29.03
C LYS A 786 8.53 -48.65 -30.11
#